data_209e46462c10b7624c79681638a45737
#
_entry.id   209e46462c10b7624c79681638a45737
#
_cell.length_a   1.000
_cell.length_b   1.000
_cell.length_c   1.000
_cell.angle_alpha   90.00
_cell.angle_beta   90.00
_cell.angle_gamma   90.00
#
_symmetry.space_group_name_H-M   'P 1'
#
loop_
_entity.id
_entity.type
_entity.pdbx_description
1 polymer ?
#
loop_
_entity_poly.entity_id
_entity_poly.type
_entity_poly.pdbx_seq_one_letter_code
_entity_poly.pdbx_strand_id
1 'polypeptide(L)'
;MKSLVIAEKPSVGRDIARVLHCSKNIPGALEGDKYIVTWALGHLVTLADPEEYDKKYSKWEMETLPMMPEKMQLVVIRQTAKQYGLVKKQLFRKDVNQIIIATDAGREGELVARWILEKSECKKPIKRLWISSVTDKAIREGFVNLRDGRAYNNLYHAAKARAEADWLVGINATRAMTCKYNAQLSCGRVQTPTLAMVAQREKEIRSFVPKEYYGMQILSGGVRFTWKDAKSSGYCTFQKQRMDEIEKKVKAEIKSGKKMIIKEVKTTAKKTFAPGLYDLTELQRDANKRFGYSAKETLNIMQRLYESHKVLTYPRTDSRYITTDVADTLKERLKACSVGPYRKLAGSLSMRPIRKNASFVENKKVTDHHAIIPTEQFVDLQTMTNEERKVYDLVVRRFLAVLLPAFEYDQTVFTGGLAGESFTAKGKIVKSQGWKEAYENLETDEEWEEADDLAAAPKEQTLPSVKKGDSMPVAKVTVTTGKTTPPAYFTEATLLSAMENPVRYMESKDAKVAKTLGETGGLGTVATRADIIDKLFNSFLMEKKGNEIHVTGKGKQLLELVPSELKKPELTAAWEMKLSGIAKGNLQEKAFIEEISDYTEELIREIKASTQTFRHDNLTNKKCPQCGKRLLAVNGKNSKMLVCQDRECGYRETLSRTSNARCPKCHKKMELYGKGEDQTFICKCGYKEKLSAFKNRREKEGAGVSKRDVQSYLKKQQKEAAEPLNNAFAAAFAKLDIK
;
A
#
# COMPACT_ATOMS: atom_id res chain seq x y z
N MET A 1 19.19 39.33 -14.68
CA MET A 1 18.06 38.41 -14.97
C MET A 1 18.31 37.10 -14.26
N LYS A 2 17.27 36.56 -13.60
CA LYS A 2 17.34 35.34 -12.79
C LYS A 2 16.46 34.24 -13.36
N SER A 3 16.76 32.97 -13.07
CA SER A 3 15.88 31.83 -13.33
C SER A 3 15.13 31.45 -12.06
N LEU A 4 13.82 31.21 -12.17
CA LEU A 4 12.99 30.69 -11.08
C LEU A 4 12.97 29.17 -11.13
N VAL A 5 13.41 28.52 -10.08
CA VAL A 5 13.37 27.07 -9.90
C VAL A 5 12.13 26.71 -9.08
N ILE A 6 11.32 25.78 -9.57
CA ILE A 6 10.12 25.27 -8.88
C ILE A 6 10.37 23.83 -8.48
N ALA A 7 10.61 23.57 -7.20
CA ALA A 7 10.71 22.24 -6.63
C ALA A 7 9.32 21.71 -6.21
N GLU A 8 9.18 20.39 -6.08
CA GLU A 8 7.89 19.78 -5.68
C GLU A 8 7.62 19.94 -4.18
N LYS A 9 8.66 19.99 -3.36
CA LYS A 9 8.56 19.97 -1.88
C LYS A 9 9.55 20.95 -1.27
N PRO A 10 9.24 21.48 -0.07
CA PRO A 10 10.13 22.44 0.61
C PRO A 10 11.52 21.86 0.93
N SER A 11 11.63 20.56 1.25
CA SER A 11 12.91 19.89 1.52
C SER A 11 13.82 19.92 0.29
N VAL A 12 13.31 19.45 -0.85
CA VAL A 12 14.04 19.44 -2.14
C VAL A 12 14.39 20.86 -2.57
N GLY A 13 13.47 21.82 -2.40
CA GLY A 13 13.74 23.23 -2.68
C GLY A 13 14.91 23.80 -1.86
N ARG A 14 15.00 23.46 -0.58
CA ARG A 14 16.12 23.87 0.29
C ARG A 14 17.46 23.23 -0.12
N ASP A 15 17.45 21.94 -0.49
CA ASP A 15 18.65 21.25 -0.95
C ASP A 15 19.18 21.87 -2.26
N ILE A 16 18.28 22.11 -3.22
CA ILE A 16 18.63 22.81 -4.47
C ILE A 16 19.15 24.22 -4.17
N ALA A 17 18.48 24.99 -3.30
CA ALA A 17 18.88 26.33 -2.94
C ALA A 17 20.28 26.37 -2.30
N ARG A 18 20.58 25.41 -1.41
CA ARG A 18 21.90 25.28 -0.77
C ARG A 18 23.00 25.05 -1.81
N VAL A 19 22.78 24.13 -2.75
CA VAL A 19 23.75 23.81 -3.81
C VAL A 19 23.94 24.96 -4.79
N LEU A 20 22.88 25.75 -5.03
CA LEU A 20 22.91 26.93 -5.92
C LEU A 20 23.29 28.23 -5.20
N HIS A 21 23.70 28.15 -3.94
CA HIS A 21 24.07 29.30 -3.10
C HIS A 21 22.95 30.37 -2.96
N CYS A 22 21.69 29.92 -2.91
CA CYS A 22 20.52 30.75 -2.66
C CYS A 22 20.28 30.82 -1.15
N SER A 23 20.83 31.85 -0.46
CA SER A 23 20.79 31.99 1.00
C SER A 23 19.80 33.01 1.51
N LYS A 24 19.42 33.99 0.67
CA LYS A 24 18.51 35.09 1.07
C LYS A 24 17.07 34.57 1.17
N ASN A 25 16.53 34.60 2.38
CA ASN A 25 15.15 34.19 2.62
C ASN A 25 14.17 35.27 2.17
N ILE A 26 13.27 34.92 1.29
CA ILE A 26 12.18 35.78 0.80
C ILE A 26 10.83 35.03 0.94
N PRO A 27 9.70 35.73 0.92
CA PRO A 27 8.40 35.08 1.07
C PRO A 27 8.18 33.94 0.07
N GLY A 28 8.16 32.68 0.56
CA GLY A 28 7.92 31.47 -0.22
C GLY A 28 9.07 31.01 -1.12
N ALA A 29 10.29 31.56 -0.95
CA ALA A 29 11.45 31.19 -1.75
C ALA A 29 12.78 31.50 -1.07
N LEU A 30 13.86 30.96 -1.63
CA LEU A 30 15.25 31.30 -1.31
C LEU A 30 15.90 31.93 -2.54
N GLU A 31 16.54 33.07 -2.37
CA GLU A 31 17.10 33.89 -3.46
C GLU A 31 18.62 33.92 -3.41
N GLY A 32 19.25 33.74 -4.56
CA GLY A 32 20.67 33.93 -4.84
C GLY A 32 20.88 34.90 -6.00
N ASP A 33 22.11 34.98 -6.50
CA ASP A 33 22.47 35.90 -7.58
C ASP A 33 21.84 35.55 -8.93
N LYS A 34 21.87 34.26 -9.28
CA LYS A 34 21.39 33.75 -10.58
C LYS A 34 20.03 33.07 -10.50
N TYR A 35 19.68 32.57 -9.30
CA TYR A 35 18.51 31.70 -9.12
C TYR A 35 17.62 32.20 -7.98
N ILE A 36 16.33 31.92 -8.12
CA ILE A 36 15.32 31.96 -7.06
C ILE A 36 14.74 30.58 -6.96
N VAL A 37 14.76 29.95 -5.79
CA VAL A 37 14.22 28.60 -5.59
C VAL A 37 12.96 28.69 -4.76
N THR A 38 11.84 28.35 -5.36
CA THR A 38 10.54 28.20 -4.71
C THR A 38 10.10 26.73 -4.75
N TRP A 39 9.00 26.40 -4.10
CA TRP A 39 8.51 25.01 -4.01
C TRP A 39 6.99 24.93 -3.95
N ALA A 40 6.48 23.81 -4.39
CA ALA A 40 5.10 23.37 -4.16
C ALA A 40 4.99 22.59 -2.82
N LEU A 41 3.81 22.07 -2.54
CA LEU A 41 3.51 21.19 -1.40
C LEU A 41 2.87 19.88 -1.91
N GLY A 42 3.41 19.34 -3.00
CA GLY A 42 2.69 18.46 -3.91
C GLY A 42 1.77 19.30 -4.81
N HIS A 43 0.59 18.81 -5.14
CA HIS A 43 -0.35 19.59 -5.95
C HIS A 43 -0.82 20.88 -5.26
N LEU A 44 -0.68 22.01 -5.92
CA LEU A 44 -1.26 23.31 -5.55
C LEU A 44 -2.52 23.61 -6.37
N VAL A 45 -2.68 22.93 -7.50
CA VAL A 45 -3.74 23.10 -8.48
C VAL A 45 -4.33 21.72 -8.77
N THR A 46 -5.64 21.66 -9.00
CA THR A 46 -6.38 20.44 -9.34
C THR A 46 -7.47 20.76 -10.37
N LEU A 47 -8.11 19.73 -10.92
CA LEU A 47 -9.33 19.89 -11.71
C LEU A 47 -10.46 20.41 -10.84
N ALA A 48 -11.31 21.25 -11.40
CA ALA A 48 -12.46 21.84 -10.73
C ALA A 48 -13.49 20.78 -10.32
N ASP A 49 -14.19 21.04 -9.22
CA ASP A 49 -15.37 20.26 -8.84
C ASP A 49 -16.52 20.52 -9.82
N PRO A 50 -17.47 19.59 -9.99
CA PRO A 50 -18.56 19.73 -10.97
C PRO A 50 -19.36 21.03 -10.88
N GLU A 51 -19.61 21.53 -9.67
CA GLU A 51 -20.35 22.78 -9.45
C GLU A 51 -19.68 24.05 -9.98
N GLU A 52 -18.37 24.00 -10.23
CA GLU A 52 -17.63 25.13 -10.83
C GLU A 52 -17.87 25.23 -12.35
N TYR A 53 -18.28 24.12 -12.99
CA TYR A 53 -18.63 24.10 -14.42
C TYR A 53 -20.07 24.57 -14.66
N ASP A 54 -21.04 24.06 -13.86
CA ASP A 54 -22.44 24.45 -13.95
C ASP A 54 -23.11 24.25 -12.59
N LYS A 55 -23.85 25.23 -12.13
CA LYS A 55 -24.61 25.19 -10.86
C LYS A 55 -25.58 24.02 -10.76
N LYS A 56 -26.13 23.51 -11.90
CA LYS A 56 -26.98 22.31 -11.91
C LYS A 56 -26.27 21.08 -11.33
N TYR A 57 -24.95 20.99 -11.41
CA TYR A 57 -24.16 19.89 -10.85
C TYR A 57 -23.95 19.98 -9.33
N SER A 58 -24.37 21.07 -8.67
CA SER A 58 -24.33 21.17 -7.20
C SER A 58 -25.24 20.17 -6.53
N LYS A 59 -26.37 19.83 -7.19
CA LYS A 59 -27.24 18.74 -6.78
C LYS A 59 -26.86 17.43 -7.46
N TRP A 60 -27.05 16.35 -6.74
CA TRP A 60 -26.78 15.01 -7.27
C TRP A 60 -28.07 14.40 -7.80
N GLU A 61 -28.35 14.67 -9.06
CA GLU A 61 -29.54 14.23 -9.78
C GLU A 61 -29.11 13.36 -10.97
N MET A 62 -29.90 12.30 -11.26
CA MET A 62 -29.61 11.37 -12.34
C MET A 62 -29.75 12.01 -13.72
N GLU A 63 -30.63 13.02 -13.83
CA GLU A 63 -30.94 13.75 -15.05
C GLU A 63 -29.73 14.58 -15.54
N THR A 64 -28.90 15.02 -14.59
CA THR A 64 -27.72 15.84 -14.91
C THR A 64 -26.49 15.03 -15.35
N LEU A 65 -26.63 13.71 -15.45
CA LEU A 65 -25.55 12.80 -15.81
C LEU A 65 -25.69 12.27 -17.26
N PRO A 66 -24.58 12.09 -18.00
CA PRO A 66 -23.19 12.32 -17.60
C PRO A 66 -22.83 13.82 -17.57
N MET A 67 -21.89 14.17 -16.69
CA MET A 67 -21.25 15.48 -16.67
C MET A 67 -20.04 15.45 -17.62
N MET A 68 -20.14 16.18 -18.72
CA MET A 68 -19.14 16.19 -19.80
C MET A 68 -18.76 17.64 -20.10
N PRO A 69 -17.85 18.25 -19.33
CA PRO A 69 -17.39 19.61 -19.62
C PRO A 69 -16.63 19.65 -20.96
N GLU A 70 -16.93 20.62 -21.81
CA GLU A 70 -16.20 20.83 -23.08
C GLU A 70 -14.71 21.10 -22.84
N LYS A 71 -14.38 21.78 -21.75
CA LYS A 71 -13.02 22.08 -21.34
C LYS A 71 -12.85 21.90 -19.83
N MET A 72 -11.87 21.08 -19.46
CA MET A 72 -11.52 20.92 -18.04
C MET A 72 -10.93 22.21 -17.47
N GLN A 73 -11.40 22.61 -16.29
CA GLN A 73 -10.96 23.82 -15.60
C GLN A 73 -10.02 23.46 -14.44
N LEU A 74 -8.98 24.27 -14.28
CA LEU A 74 -8.06 24.16 -13.16
C LEU A 74 -8.45 25.13 -12.03
N VAL A 75 -8.40 24.64 -10.79
CA VAL A 75 -8.65 25.43 -9.59
C VAL A 75 -7.52 25.29 -8.59
N VAL A 76 -7.29 26.35 -7.80
CA VAL A 76 -6.30 26.32 -6.73
C VAL A 76 -6.85 25.55 -5.55
N ILE A 77 -6.08 24.59 -5.03
CA ILE A 77 -6.45 23.82 -3.85
C ILE A 77 -6.52 24.75 -2.65
N ARG A 78 -7.67 24.83 -1.99
CA ARG A 78 -7.95 25.79 -0.91
C ARG A 78 -6.93 25.75 0.23
N GLN A 79 -6.50 24.54 0.64
CA GLN A 79 -5.53 24.35 1.71
C GLN A 79 -4.14 24.84 1.36
N THR A 80 -3.77 24.88 0.08
CA THR A 80 -2.45 25.28 -0.42
C THR A 80 -2.45 26.64 -1.11
N ALA A 81 -3.58 27.36 -1.10
CA ALA A 81 -3.77 28.62 -1.81
C ALA A 81 -2.72 29.69 -1.42
N LYS A 82 -2.31 29.74 -0.15
CA LYS A 82 -1.25 30.64 0.31
C LYS A 82 0.07 30.37 -0.43
N GLN A 83 0.46 29.09 -0.52
CA GLN A 83 1.70 28.70 -1.20
C GLN A 83 1.61 28.96 -2.70
N TYR A 84 0.46 28.66 -3.34
CA TYR A 84 0.23 28.99 -4.74
C TYR A 84 0.41 30.50 -4.99
N GLY A 85 -0.15 31.36 -4.14
CA GLY A 85 0.01 32.81 -4.23
C GLY A 85 1.46 33.26 -4.13
N LEU A 86 2.25 32.63 -3.25
CA LEU A 86 3.69 32.91 -3.12
C LEU A 86 4.46 32.49 -4.38
N VAL A 87 4.20 31.30 -4.91
CA VAL A 87 4.82 30.81 -6.17
C VAL A 87 4.43 31.73 -7.32
N LYS A 88 3.14 32.07 -7.47
CA LYS A 88 2.66 33.00 -8.52
C LYS A 88 3.36 34.36 -8.45
N LYS A 89 3.58 34.89 -7.25
CA LYS A 89 4.31 36.16 -7.07
C LYS A 89 5.75 36.08 -7.61
N GLN A 90 6.44 34.94 -7.41
CA GLN A 90 7.80 34.75 -7.92
C GLN A 90 7.81 34.58 -9.45
N LEU A 91 6.80 33.91 -10.04
CA LEU A 91 6.67 33.71 -11.48
C LEU A 91 6.63 35.04 -12.26
N PHE A 92 5.97 36.06 -11.69
CA PHE A 92 5.75 37.35 -12.37
C PHE A 92 6.75 38.46 -11.97
N ARG A 93 7.83 38.12 -11.27
CA ARG A 93 8.91 39.09 -11.01
C ARG A 93 9.53 39.58 -12.31
N LYS A 94 9.84 40.85 -12.39
CA LYS A 94 10.44 41.52 -13.56
C LYS A 94 11.85 41.01 -13.84
N ASP A 95 12.59 40.64 -12.81
CA ASP A 95 13.96 40.11 -12.91
C ASP A 95 14.03 38.59 -13.23
N VAL A 96 12.89 37.92 -13.32
CA VAL A 96 12.79 36.49 -13.73
C VAL A 96 12.44 36.38 -15.20
N ASN A 97 13.31 35.75 -16.00
CA ASN A 97 13.13 35.57 -17.44
C ASN A 97 12.91 34.11 -17.86
N GLN A 98 13.17 33.14 -17.00
CA GLN A 98 13.09 31.71 -17.31
C GLN A 98 12.60 30.93 -16.09
N ILE A 99 11.87 29.84 -16.33
CA ILE A 99 11.41 28.88 -15.32
C ILE A 99 12.18 27.58 -15.46
N ILE A 100 12.66 27.04 -14.34
CA ILE A 100 13.27 25.71 -14.27
C ILE A 100 12.35 24.82 -13.46
N ILE A 101 11.71 23.85 -14.10
CA ILE A 101 10.91 22.82 -13.43
C ILE A 101 11.88 21.83 -12.79
N ALA A 102 11.83 21.74 -11.47
CA ALA A 102 12.64 20.85 -10.63
C ALA A 102 11.76 19.98 -9.72
N THR A 103 10.55 19.67 -10.17
CA THR A 103 9.68 18.67 -9.55
C THR A 103 10.17 17.26 -9.86
N ASP A 104 9.62 16.27 -9.18
CA ASP A 104 10.03 14.87 -9.31
C ASP A 104 10.11 14.44 -10.78
N ALA A 105 11.04 13.54 -11.13
CA ALA A 105 11.38 13.16 -12.50
C ALA A 105 10.39 12.13 -13.08
N GLY A 106 9.10 12.46 -13.09
CA GLY A 106 8.01 11.58 -13.51
C GLY A 106 6.80 12.31 -14.06
N ARG A 107 5.79 11.54 -14.45
CA ARG A 107 4.51 12.06 -14.99
C ARG A 107 3.83 13.01 -14.00
N GLU A 108 3.75 12.63 -12.73
CA GLU A 108 3.07 13.43 -11.69
C GLU A 108 3.84 14.72 -11.40
N GLY A 109 5.18 14.66 -11.31
CA GLY A 109 5.98 15.88 -11.11
C GLY A 109 5.85 16.88 -12.26
N GLU A 110 5.76 16.39 -13.51
CA GLU A 110 5.50 17.24 -14.67
C GLU A 110 4.10 17.88 -14.57
N LEU A 111 3.08 17.12 -14.17
CA LEU A 111 1.72 17.60 -13.99
C LEU A 111 1.64 18.70 -12.91
N VAL A 112 2.26 18.48 -11.75
CA VAL A 112 2.31 19.45 -10.64
C VAL A 112 2.82 20.81 -11.13
N ALA A 113 3.97 20.80 -11.81
CA ALA A 113 4.58 22.03 -12.27
C ALA A 113 3.79 22.72 -13.39
N ARG A 114 3.37 21.96 -14.42
CA ARG A 114 2.65 22.50 -15.56
C ARG A 114 1.29 23.08 -15.18
N TRP A 115 0.54 22.45 -14.28
CA TRP A 115 -0.72 23.00 -13.80
C TRP A 115 -0.55 24.32 -13.03
N ILE A 116 0.56 24.49 -12.29
CA ILE A 116 0.89 25.78 -11.66
C ILE A 116 1.11 26.85 -12.72
N LEU A 117 1.89 26.54 -13.76
CA LEU A 117 2.18 27.48 -14.86
C LEU A 117 0.93 27.80 -15.69
N GLU A 118 0.11 26.81 -16.03
CA GLU A 118 -1.13 26.98 -16.78
C GLU A 118 -2.15 27.82 -15.99
N LYS A 119 -2.40 27.48 -14.71
CA LYS A 119 -3.33 28.23 -13.86
C LYS A 119 -2.88 29.66 -13.57
N SER A 120 -1.57 29.90 -13.57
CA SER A 120 -1.03 31.26 -13.44
C SER A 120 -0.91 32.01 -14.77
N GLU A 121 -1.16 31.34 -15.94
CA GLU A 121 -0.99 31.89 -17.28
C GLU A 121 0.46 32.36 -17.58
N CYS A 122 1.45 31.67 -17.01
CA CYS A 122 2.85 32.01 -17.17
C CYS A 122 3.36 31.52 -18.53
N LYS A 123 3.85 32.46 -19.38
CA LYS A 123 4.35 32.19 -20.75
C LYS A 123 5.89 32.23 -20.85
N LYS A 124 6.60 32.31 -19.71
CA LYS A 124 8.06 32.35 -19.72
C LYS A 124 8.67 31.03 -20.23
N PRO A 125 9.85 31.06 -20.86
CA PRO A 125 10.55 29.86 -21.31
C PRO A 125 10.79 28.87 -20.18
N ILE A 126 10.62 27.57 -20.47
CA ILE A 126 10.72 26.49 -19.49
C ILE A 126 11.94 25.64 -19.80
N LYS A 127 12.74 25.37 -18.77
CA LYS A 127 13.75 24.32 -18.73
C LYS A 127 13.36 23.26 -17.71
N ARG A 128 13.90 22.07 -17.87
CA ARG A 128 13.61 20.91 -17.00
C ARG A 128 14.90 20.37 -16.36
N LEU A 129 14.94 20.35 -15.04
CA LEU A 129 15.88 19.59 -14.26
C LEU A 129 15.36 18.16 -14.09
N TRP A 130 16.07 17.18 -14.61
CA TRP A 130 15.67 15.77 -14.58
C TRP A 130 16.69 14.97 -13.76
N ILE A 131 16.42 14.78 -12.48
CA ILE A 131 17.28 14.05 -11.54
C ILE A 131 16.44 13.11 -10.67
N SER A 132 16.98 11.94 -10.35
CA SER A 132 16.33 10.92 -9.50
C SER A 132 16.93 10.86 -8.09
N SER A 133 17.86 11.76 -7.77
CA SER A 133 18.41 11.95 -6.43
C SER A 133 18.67 13.42 -6.15
N VAL A 134 18.75 13.79 -4.87
CA VAL A 134 19.02 15.17 -4.42
C VAL A 134 20.41 15.32 -3.81
N THR A 135 21.36 14.47 -4.20
CA THR A 135 22.76 14.63 -3.83
C THR A 135 23.34 15.90 -4.45
N ASP A 136 24.30 16.52 -3.79
CA ASP A 136 24.97 17.72 -4.30
C ASP A 136 25.52 17.53 -5.72
N LYS A 137 26.07 16.33 -5.99
CA LYS A 137 26.58 15.97 -7.28
C LYS A 137 25.46 15.92 -8.34
N ALA A 138 24.37 15.21 -8.06
CA ALA A 138 23.25 15.10 -8.99
C ALA A 138 22.62 16.47 -9.31
N ILE A 139 22.47 17.32 -8.30
CA ILE A 139 21.95 18.69 -8.49
C ILE A 139 22.88 19.50 -9.39
N ARG A 140 24.21 19.55 -9.11
CA ARG A 140 25.18 20.30 -9.94
C ARG A 140 25.19 19.80 -11.37
N GLU A 141 25.32 18.50 -11.59
CA GLU A 141 25.33 17.88 -12.92
C GLU A 141 24.00 18.13 -13.66
N GLY A 142 22.86 18.04 -12.95
CA GLY A 142 21.55 18.31 -13.51
C GLY A 142 21.39 19.77 -13.97
N PHE A 143 21.90 20.73 -13.22
CA PHE A 143 21.87 22.16 -13.62
C PHE A 143 22.79 22.49 -14.80
N VAL A 144 23.88 21.74 -14.98
CA VAL A 144 24.71 21.82 -16.18
C VAL A 144 23.98 21.26 -17.40
N ASN A 145 23.14 20.22 -17.20
CA ASN A 145 22.46 19.46 -18.26
C ASN A 145 20.94 19.76 -18.34
N LEU A 146 20.52 21.00 -18.08
CA LEU A 146 19.11 21.39 -18.18
C LEU A 146 18.55 21.15 -19.58
N ARG A 147 17.41 20.45 -19.64
CA ARG A 147 16.74 20.13 -20.91
C ARG A 147 15.69 21.16 -21.26
N ASP A 148 15.34 21.23 -22.54
CA ASP A 148 14.20 22.05 -22.99
C ASP A 148 12.89 21.46 -22.45
N GLY A 149 12.02 22.32 -21.89
CA GLY A 149 10.74 21.88 -21.34
C GLY A 149 9.81 21.23 -22.37
N ARG A 150 9.96 21.59 -23.65
CA ARG A 150 9.16 21.04 -24.75
C ARG A 150 9.37 19.54 -24.96
N ALA A 151 10.55 19.02 -24.63
CA ALA A 151 10.84 17.58 -24.69
C ALA A 151 9.92 16.73 -23.76
N TYR A 152 9.27 17.35 -22.82
CA TYR A 152 8.38 16.69 -21.84
C TYR A 152 6.88 16.96 -22.07
N ASN A 153 6.51 17.60 -23.20
CA ASN A 153 5.11 17.90 -23.49
C ASN A 153 4.25 16.63 -23.57
N ASN A 154 4.72 15.59 -24.26
CA ASN A 154 3.98 14.33 -24.36
C ASN A 154 3.80 13.65 -22.98
N LEU A 155 4.80 13.75 -22.10
CA LEU A 155 4.71 13.25 -20.73
C LEU A 155 3.65 14.02 -19.93
N TYR A 156 3.62 15.34 -20.07
CA TYR A 156 2.58 16.21 -19.49
C TYR A 156 1.19 15.84 -20.03
N HIS A 157 1.04 15.68 -21.36
CA HIS A 157 -0.23 15.29 -21.98
C HIS A 157 -0.74 13.94 -21.45
N ALA A 158 0.15 12.97 -21.28
CA ALA A 158 -0.21 11.68 -20.70
C ALA A 158 -0.68 11.79 -19.25
N ALA A 159 -0.03 12.61 -18.44
CA ALA A 159 -0.41 12.83 -17.04
C ALA A 159 -1.75 13.58 -16.92
N LYS A 160 -1.94 14.61 -17.75
CA LYS A 160 -3.18 15.39 -17.84
C LYS A 160 -4.34 14.51 -18.29
N ALA A 161 -4.18 13.76 -19.38
CA ALA A 161 -5.19 12.83 -19.90
C ALA A 161 -5.62 11.80 -18.84
N ARG A 162 -4.68 11.28 -18.05
CA ARG A 162 -4.99 10.39 -16.92
C ARG A 162 -5.86 11.06 -15.87
N ALA A 163 -5.50 12.28 -15.46
CA ALA A 163 -6.26 13.02 -14.45
C ALA A 163 -7.69 13.35 -14.93
N GLU A 164 -7.84 13.76 -16.18
CA GLU A 164 -9.13 14.05 -16.82
C GLU A 164 -9.99 12.79 -16.96
N ALA A 165 -9.40 11.67 -17.40
CA ALA A 165 -10.09 10.38 -17.49
C ALA A 165 -10.56 9.86 -16.12
N ASP A 166 -9.71 9.94 -15.10
CA ASP A 166 -10.06 9.55 -13.73
C ASP A 166 -11.18 10.45 -13.15
N TRP A 167 -11.21 11.74 -13.51
CA TRP A 167 -12.29 12.66 -13.15
C TRP A 167 -13.59 12.27 -13.86
N LEU A 168 -13.59 12.13 -15.21
CA LEU A 168 -14.77 11.80 -16.00
C LEU A 168 -15.42 10.50 -15.52
N VAL A 169 -14.68 9.40 -15.49
CA VAL A 169 -15.23 8.09 -15.10
C VAL A 169 -15.56 8.04 -13.62
N GLY A 170 -14.65 8.48 -12.76
CA GLY A 170 -14.76 8.33 -11.32
C GLY A 170 -15.94 9.13 -10.72
N ILE A 171 -16.10 10.39 -11.11
CA ILE A 171 -17.17 11.26 -10.60
C ILE A 171 -18.52 10.85 -11.17
N ASN A 172 -18.62 10.65 -12.49
CA ASN A 172 -19.86 10.26 -13.14
C ASN A 172 -20.39 8.93 -12.63
N ALA A 173 -19.55 7.88 -12.62
CA ALA A 173 -19.94 6.56 -12.13
C ALA A 173 -20.36 6.60 -10.65
N THR A 174 -19.58 7.29 -9.80
CA THR A 174 -19.91 7.42 -8.37
C THR A 174 -21.23 8.15 -8.15
N ARG A 175 -21.49 9.26 -8.87
CA ARG A 175 -22.76 9.99 -8.77
C ARG A 175 -23.92 9.16 -9.28
N ALA A 176 -23.79 8.51 -10.44
CA ALA A 176 -24.83 7.68 -11.02
C ALA A 176 -25.22 6.53 -10.08
N MET A 177 -24.24 5.77 -9.58
CA MET A 177 -24.49 4.70 -8.61
C MET A 177 -25.17 5.23 -7.35
N THR A 178 -24.71 6.36 -6.83
CA THR A 178 -25.25 6.95 -5.62
C THR A 178 -26.69 7.44 -5.81
N CYS A 179 -27.00 8.09 -6.93
CA CYS A 179 -28.35 8.57 -7.25
C CYS A 179 -29.31 7.41 -7.53
N LYS A 180 -28.92 6.47 -8.41
CA LYS A 180 -29.73 5.33 -8.82
C LYS A 180 -30.19 4.48 -7.64
N TYR A 181 -29.26 4.19 -6.73
CA TYR A 181 -29.49 3.24 -5.63
C TYR A 181 -29.76 3.91 -4.27
N ASN A 182 -29.83 5.25 -4.24
CA ASN A 182 -30.01 6.03 -3.01
C ASN A 182 -29.07 5.58 -1.87
N ALA A 183 -27.84 5.25 -2.20
CA ALA A 183 -26.81 4.75 -1.29
C ALA A 183 -25.45 5.31 -1.68
N GLN A 184 -24.60 5.63 -0.69
CA GLN A 184 -23.26 6.12 -0.97
C GLN A 184 -22.39 4.99 -1.56
N LEU A 185 -22.36 4.87 -2.87
CA LEU A 185 -21.67 3.84 -3.63
C LEU A 185 -20.56 4.47 -4.47
N SER A 186 -19.37 4.55 -3.90
CA SER A 186 -18.17 5.04 -4.62
C SER A 186 -17.58 3.92 -5.45
N CYS A 187 -17.30 4.18 -6.71
CA CYS A 187 -16.63 3.25 -7.62
C CYS A 187 -15.56 3.97 -8.46
N GLY A 188 -14.72 3.20 -9.15
CA GLY A 188 -13.64 3.71 -9.98
C GLY A 188 -12.70 2.60 -10.43
N ARG A 189 -11.90 2.88 -11.48
CA ARG A 189 -11.06 1.89 -12.19
C ARG A 189 -10.00 1.18 -11.35
N VAL A 190 -9.67 1.66 -10.16
CA VAL A 190 -8.69 1.02 -9.26
C VAL A 190 -9.38 0.45 -8.02
N GLN A 191 -10.22 1.24 -7.35
CA GLN A 191 -10.87 0.79 -6.10
C GLN A 191 -11.86 -0.36 -6.32
N THR A 192 -12.60 -0.35 -7.44
CA THR A 192 -13.60 -1.41 -7.71
C THR A 192 -12.95 -2.74 -8.04
N PRO A 193 -11.92 -2.84 -8.92
CA PRO A 193 -11.19 -4.09 -9.11
C PRO A 193 -10.50 -4.58 -7.84
N THR A 194 -9.97 -3.68 -7.00
CA THR A 194 -9.38 -4.07 -5.71
C THR A 194 -10.41 -4.75 -4.81
N LEU A 195 -11.62 -4.21 -4.72
CA LEU A 195 -12.73 -4.83 -3.98
C LEU A 195 -13.14 -6.17 -4.60
N ALA A 196 -13.17 -6.24 -5.94
CA ALA A 196 -13.54 -7.46 -6.68
C ALA A 196 -12.54 -8.61 -6.43
N MET A 197 -11.25 -8.33 -6.35
CA MET A 197 -10.23 -9.31 -5.99
C MET A 197 -10.47 -9.93 -4.60
N VAL A 198 -10.86 -9.10 -3.62
CA VAL A 198 -11.18 -9.60 -2.28
C VAL A 198 -12.43 -10.49 -2.30
N ALA A 199 -13.47 -10.08 -3.04
CA ALA A 199 -14.69 -10.87 -3.19
C ALA A 199 -14.43 -12.21 -3.90
N GLN A 200 -13.59 -12.21 -4.94
CA GLN A 200 -13.20 -13.42 -5.67
C GLN A 200 -12.46 -14.39 -4.74
N ARG A 201 -11.53 -13.89 -3.91
CA ARG A 201 -10.81 -14.71 -2.92
C ARG A 201 -11.80 -15.34 -1.91
N GLU A 202 -12.77 -14.57 -1.41
CA GLU A 202 -13.80 -15.11 -0.53
C GLU A 202 -14.65 -16.20 -1.23
N LYS A 203 -14.94 -16.02 -2.52
CA LYS A 203 -15.66 -17.02 -3.31
C LYS A 203 -14.83 -18.30 -3.46
N GLU A 204 -13.53 -18.18 -3.79
CA GLU A 204 -12.60 -19.30 -3.86
C GLU A 204 -12.57 -20.09 -2.55
N ILE A 205 -12.49 -19.39 -1.41
CA ILE A 205 -12.47 -20.02 -0.07
C ILE A 205 -13.78 -20.76 0.21
N ARG A 206 -14.94 -20.14 -0.07
CA ARG A 206 -16.26 -20.74 0.19
C ARG A 206 -16.58 -21.92 -0.71
N SER A 207 -16.13 -21.90 -1.95
CA SER A 207 -16.34 -22.97 -2.91
C SER A 207 -15.28 -24.07 -2.85
N PHE A 208 -14.27 -23.91 -1.98
CA PHE A 208 -13.18 -24.86 -1.88
C PHE A 208 -13.66 -26.20 -1.29
N VAL A 209 -13.34 -27.28 -2.00
CA VAL A 209 -13.61 -28.64 -1.55
C VAL A 209 -12.27 -29.29 -1.15
N PRO A 210 -12.05 -29.57 0.15
CA PRO A 210 -10.83 -30.22 0.59
C PRO A 210 -10.66 -31.59 -0.03
N LYS A 211 -9.48 -31.91 -0.54
CA LYS A 211 -9.09 -33.22 -1.02
C LYS A 211 -8.12 -33.89 -0.05
N GLU A 212 -8.36 -35.11 0.30
CA GLU A 212 -7.42 -35.88 1.11
C GLU A 212 -6.19 -36.29 0.30
N TYR A 213 -5.03 -36.20 0.91
CA TYR A 213 -3.79 -36.70 0.35
C TYR A 213 -3.06 -37.59 1.36
N TYR A 214 -2.27 -38.51 0.84
CA TYR A 214 -1.57 -39.54 1.60
C TYR A 214 -0.11 -39.53 1.24
N GLY A 215 0.75 -39.57 2.25
CA GLY A 215 2.19 -39.67 2.13
C GLY A 215 2.76 -40.75 3.05
N MET A 216 4.05 -40.98 3.02
CA MET A 216 4.72 -41.92 3.90
C MET A 216 6.03 -41.35 4.42
N GLN A 217 6.32 -41.59 5.67
CA GLN A 217 7.59 -41.30 6.29
C GLN A 217 8.19 -42.59 6.86
N ILE A 218 9.50 -42.74 6.71
CA ILE A 218 10.29 -43.82 7.24
C ILE A 218 11.40 -43.25 8.15
N LEU A 219 11.48 -43.74 9.39
CA LEU A 219 12.59 -43.48 10.26
C LEU A 219 13.62 -44.61 10.06
N SER A 220 14.81 -44.30 9.53
CA SER A 220 15.86 -45.23 9.22
C SER A 220 17.21 -44.67 9.63
N GLY A 221 17.94 -45.39 10.49
CA GLY A 221 19.23 -44.93 11.01
C GLY A 221 19.19 -43.58 11.72
N GLY A 222 18.08 -43.24 12.40
CA GLY A 222 17.88 -41.95 13.06
C GLY A 222 17.44 -40.81 12.13
N VAL A 223 17.38 -41.05 10.81
CA VAL A 223 16.99 -40.06 9.79
C VAL A 223 15.54 -40.28 9.35
N ARG A 224 14.77 -39.21 9.25
CA ARG A 224 13.40 -39.24 8.73
C ARG A 224 13.44 -39.04 7.21
N PHE A 225 13.04 -40.06 6.50
CA PHE A 225 12.89 -40.07 5.05
C PHE A 225 11.42 -39.89 4.67
N THR A 226 11.14 -39.02 3.71
CA THR A 226 9.79 -38.81 3.16
C THR A 226 9.69 -39.47 1.79
N TRP A 227 8.61 -40.23 1.57
CA TRP A 227 8.30 -40.85 0.28
C TRP A 227 8.19 -39.82 -0.83
N LYS A 228 8.78 -40.12 -1.98
CA LYS A 228 8.74 -39.30 -3.18
C LYS A 228 8.15 -40.11 -4.33
N ASP A 229 7.02 -39.64 -4.87
CA ASP A 229 6.40 -40.26 -6.01
C ASP A 229 7.25 -40.13 -7.27
N ALA A 230 7.60 -41.28 -7.89
CA ALA A 230 8.41 -41.27 -9.10
C ALA A 230 7.70 -40.66 -10.31
N LYS A 231 6.34 -40.66 -10.34
CA LYS A 231 5.56 -40.14 -11.47
C LYS A 231 5.35 -38.63 -11.40
N SER A 232 4.94 -38.14 -10.25
CA SER A 232 4.65 -36.71 -10.05
C SER A 232 5.85 -35.88 -9.50
N SER A 233 6.88 -36.58 -9.02
CA SER A 233 7.98 -36.00 -8.21
C SER A 233 7.52 -35.33 -6.91
N GLY A 234 6.23 -35.44 -6.56
CA GLY A 234 5.64 -34.93 -5.33
C GLY A 234 5.88 -35.85 -4.13
N TYR A 235 5.51 -35.38 -2.94
CA TYR A 235 5.67 -36.11 -1.67
C TYR A 235 4.38 -36.71 -1.14
N CYS A 236 3.31 -36.68 -1.95
CA CYS A 236 2.00 -37.23 -1.61
C CYS A 236 1.26 -37.74 -2.85
N THR A 237 0.21 -38.53 -2.62
CA THR A 237 -0.77 -38.99 -3.63
C THR A 237 -2.17 -38.72 -3.12
N PHE A 238 -3.12 -38.45 -4.03
CA PHE A 238 -4.54 -38.33 -3.72
C PHE A 238 -5.29 -39.69 -3.78
N GLN A 239 -4.57 -40.76 -4.09
CA GLN A 239 -5.14 -42.12 -4.22
C GLN A 239 -4.79 -42.94 -2.97
N LYS A 240 -5.79 -43.16 -2.10
CA LYS A 240 -5.62 -43.94 -0.87
C LYS A 240 -5.16 -45.38 -1.17
N GLN A 241 -5.81 -46.05 -2.09
CA GLN A 241 -5.50 -47.46 -2.45
C GLN A 241 -4.04 -47.63 -2.86
N ARG A 242 -3.51 -46.71 -3.65
CA ARG A 242 -2.09 -46.70 -4.05
C ARG A 242 -1.17 -46.57 -2.83
N MET A 243 -1.49 -45.72 -1.88
CA MET A 243 -0.67 -45.58 -0.66
C MET A 243 -0.74 -46.84 0.22
N ASP A 244 -1.94 -47.46 0.35
CA ASP A 244 -2.13 -48.70 1.10
C ASP A 244 -1.32 -49.87 0.48
N GLU A 245 -1.24 -49.95 -0.86
CA GLU A 245 -0.41 -50.94 -1.58
C GLU A 245 1.08 -50.73 -1.32
N ILE A 246 1.54 -49.45 -1.38
CA ILE A 246 2.94 -49.07 -1.10
C ILE A 246 3.28 -49.45 0.35
N GLU A 247 2.39 -49.14 1.29
CA GLU A 247 2.57 -49.48 2.70
C GLU A 247 2.73 -50.99 2.93
N LYS A 248 1.84 -51.79 2.32
CA LYS A 248 1.91 -53.26 2.39
C LYS A 248 3.25 -53.78 1.87
N LYS A 249 3.68 -53.31 0.70
CA LYS A 249 4.96 -53.72 0.09
C LYS A 249 6.16 -53.33 0.98
N VAL A 250 6.20 -52.10 1.48
CA VAL A 250 7.25 -51.61 2.35
C VAL A 250 7.30 -52.42 3.66
N LYS A 251 6.17 -52.64 4.32
CA LYS A 251 6.09 -53.45 5.55
C LYS A 251 6.49 -54.92 5.32
N ALA A 252 6.12 -55.50 4.19
CA ALA A 252 6.50 -56.88 3.85
C ALA A 252 8.03 -57.00 3.67
N GLU A 253 8.68 -56.08 2.97
CA GLU A 253 10.12 -56.10 2.81
C GLU A 253 10.87 -55.89 4.13
N ILE A 254 10.37 -55.01 5.02
CA ILE A 254 10.97 -54.80 6.34
C ILE A 254 10.86 -56.11 7.18
N LYS A 255 9.70 -56.78 7.16
CA LYS A 255 9.51 -58.04 7.86
C LYS A 255 10.46 -59.16 7.34
N SER A 256 10.83 -59.13 6.07
CA SER A 256 11.82 -60.05 5.47
C SER A 256 13.27 -59.66 5.77
N GLY A 257 13.50 -58.67 6.64
CA GLY A 257 14.85 -58.26 7.05
C GLY A 257 15.53 -57.30 6.08
N LYS A 258 14.85 -56.83 5.02
CA LYS A 258 15.46 -55.87 4.10
C LYS A 258 15.61 -54.48 4.76
N LYS A 259 16.73 -53.89 4.47
CA LYS A 259 17.09 -52.52 4.95
C LYS A 259 16.86 -51.50 3.83
N MET A 260 16.70 -50.23 4.17
CA MET A 260 16.72 -49.15 3.19
C MET A 260 18.14 -49.03 2.62
N ILE A 261 18.26 -48.95 1.31
CA ILE A 261 19.54 -48.75 0.62
C ILE A 261 19.64 -47.31 0.17
N ILE A 262 20.74 -46.64 0.49
CA ILE A 262 21.01 -45.29 0.01
C ILE A 262 21.42 -45.37 -1.46
N LYS A 263 20.53 -44.92 -2.33
CA LYS A 263 20.74 -44.89 -3.79
C LYS A 263 21.64 -43.73 -4.22
N GLU A 264 21.48 -42.58 -3.55
CA GLU A 264 22.19 -41.35 -3.89
C GLU A 264 22.40 -40.48 -2.65
N VAL A 265 23.59 -39.87 -2.58
CA VAL A 265 23.93 -38.79 -1.64
C VAL A 265 24.37 -37.60 -2.49
N LYS A 266 23.60 -36.54 -2.51
CA LYS A 266 23.93 -35.37 -3.31
C LYS A 266 24.08 -34.16 -2.38
N THR A 267 25.27 -33.61 -2.32
CA THR A 267 25.58 -32.36 -1.62
C THR A 267 25.74 -31.26 -2.66
N THR A 268 25.02 -30.16 -2.45
CA THR A 268 25.03 -29.01 -3.34
C THR A 268 25.28 -27.75 -2.51
N ALA A 269 26.36 -27.03 -2.85
CA ALA A 269 26.58 -25.71 -2.28
C ALA A 269 25.53 -24.72 -2.79
N LYS A 270 24.85 -24.07 -1.87
CA LYS A 270 23.81 -23.07 -2.18
C LYS A 270 24.19 -21.72 -1.60
N LYS A 271 23.82 -20.67 -2.34
CA LYS A 271 23.96 -19.29 -1.94
C LYS A 271 22.63 -18.60 -2.08
N THR A 272 22.23 -17.85 -1.05
CA THR A 272 21.08 -16.94 -1.12
C THR A 272 21.54 -15.53 -0.84
N PHE A 273 21.06 -14.59 -1.64
CA PHE A 273 21.39 -13.19 -1.51
C PHE A 273 20.35 -12.48 -0.65
N ALA A 274 20.73 -11.34 -0.06
CA ALA A 274 19.79 -10.49 0.66
C ALA A 274 18.64 -10.08 -0.25
N PRO A 275 17.40 -9.97 0.30
CA PRO A 275 16.32 -9.31 -0.43
C PRO A 275 16.74 -7.89 -0.81
N GLY A 276 16.25 -7.37 -1.95
CA GLY A 276 16.55 -6.00 -2.39
C GLY A 276 16.16 -4.95 -1.35
N LEU A 277 16.65 -3.73 -1.53
CA LEU A 277 16.26 -2.59 -0.70
C LEU A 277 14.74 -2.39 -0.72
N TYR A 278 14.20 -1.65 0.23
CA TYR A 278 12.76 -1.37 0.29
C TYR A 278 12.33 -0.34 -0.74
N ASP A 279 11.28 -0.67 -1.50
CA ASP A 279 10.28 0.26 -1.96
C ASP A 279 9.19 0.43 -0.89
N LEU A 280 8.23 1.33 -1.11
CA LEU A 280 7.15 1.55 -0.13
C LEU A 280 6.25 0.32 0.03
N THR A 281 5.90 -0.36 -1.06
CA THR A 281 4.98 -1.51 -1.03
C THR A 281 5.57 -2.67 -0.22
N GLU A 282 6.84 -2.98 -0.44
CA GLU A 282 7.53 -4.04 0.31
C GLU A 282 7.66 -3.70 1.79
N LEU A 283 7.99 -2.44 2.12
CA LEU A 283 8.04 -1.99 3.50
C LEU A 283 6.67 -2.08 4.19
N GLN A 284 5.59 -1.71 3.49
CA GLN A 284 4.22 -1.84 4.00
C GLN A 284 3.85 -3.31 4.23
N ARG A 285 4.27 -4.21 3.34
CA ARG A 285 4.07 -5.66 3.50
C ARG A 285 4.77 -6.20 4.74
N ASP A 286 6.04 -5.89 4.92
CA ASP A 286 6.82 -6.36 6.07
C ASP A 286 6.31 -5.75 7.39
N ALA A 287 5.95 -4.47 7.40
CA ALA A 287 5.36 -3.83 8.57
C ALA A 287 3.99 -4.43 8.95
N ASN A 288 3.17 -4.78 7.95
CA ASN A 288 1.88 -5.45 8.19
C ASN A 288 2.07 -6.87 8.73
N LYS A 289 2.96 -7.68 8.12
CA LYS A 289 3.24 -9.05 8.57
C LYS A 289 3.76 -9.09 9.99
N ARG A 290 4.76 -8.25 10.33
CA ARG A 290 5.47 -8.29 11.60
C ARG A 290 4.75 -7.56 12.73
N PHE A 291 4.09 -6.45 12.44
CA PHE A 291 3.55 -5.55 13.46
C PHE A 291 2.03 -5.35 13.34
N GLY A 292 1.39 -5.88 12.29
CA GLY A 292 -0.03 -5.65 12.03
C GLY A 292 -0.35 -4.22 11.58
N TYR A 293 0.65 -3.40 11.23
CA TYR A 293 0.42 -2.02 10.78
C TYR A 293 -0.29 -2.00 9.43
N SER A 294 -1.26 -1.11 9.30
CA SER A 294 -1.89 -0.87 7.99
C SER A 294 -0.92 -0.20 7.03
N ALA A 295 -1.20 -0.33 5.72
CA ALA A 295 -0.43 0.35 4.68
C ALA A 295 -0.41 1.88 4.91
N LYS A 296 -1.56 2.46 5.31
CA LYS A 296 -1.68 3.90 5.62
C LYS A 296 -0.91 4.30 6.86
N GLU A 297 -0.97 3.50 7.91
CA GLU A 297 -0.21 3.73 9.14
C GLU A 297 1.29 3.70 8.89
N THR A 298 1.78 2.68 8.16
CA THR A 298 3.19 2.57 7.75
C THR A 298 3.63 3.79 6.97
N LEU A 299 2.83 4.26 5.99
CA LEU A 299 3.13 5.46 5.23
C LEU A 299 3.22 6.71 6.13
N ASN A 300 2.31 6.87 7.07
CA ASN A 300 2.32 8.00 8.00
C ASN A 300 3.56 7.98 8.93
N ILE A 301 3.98 6.80 9.38
CA ILE A 301 5.22 6.63 10.17
C ILE A 301 6.42 7.02 9.31
N MET A 302 6.50 6.50 8.09
CA MET A 302 7.56 6.84 7.14
C MET A 302 7.65 8.33 6.84
N GLN A 303 6.48 8.99 6.70
CA GLN A 303 6.43 10.42 6.46
C GLN A 303 7.09 11.21 7.62
N ARG A 304 6.87 10.81 8.87
CA ARG A 304 7.53 11.44 10.03
C ARG A 304 9.03 11.15 10.08
N LEU A 305 9.45 9.93 9.78
CA LEU A 305 10.88 9.56 9.70
C LEU A 305 11.61 10.34 8.60
N TYR A 306 10.94 10.64 7.51
CA TYR A 306 11.46 11.45 6.41
C TYR A 306 11.43 12.97 6.70
N GLU A 307 10.28 13.53 7.13
CA GLU A 307 10.09 14.97 7.24
C GLU A 307 10.60 15.55 8.57
N SER A 308 10.25 14.88 9.69
CA SER A 308 10.56 15.38 11.03
C SER A 308 11.94 14.96 11.50
N HIS A 309 12.22 13.65 11.47
CA HIS A 309 13.50 13.09 11.89
C HIS A 309 14.58 13.21 10.80
N LYS A 310 14.19 13.22 9.52
CA LYS A 310 15.08 13.26 8.35
C LYS A 310 16.09 12.12 8.27
N VAL A 311 15.78 10.98 8.88
CA VAL A 311 16.68 9.83 9.01
C VAL A 311 16.49 8.77 7.91
N LEU A 312 15.41 8.85 7.15
CA LEU A 312 15.14 8.00 5.98
C LEU A 312 14.91 8.83 4.74
N THR A 313 15.15 8.24 3.57
CA THR A 313 14.90 8.86 2.27
C THR A 313 13.41 8.92 1.96
N TYR A 314 13.04 9.53 0.84
CA TYR A 314 11.64 9.75 0.45
C TYR A 314 10.82 8.46 0.41
N PRO A 315 9.67 8.39 1.09
CA PRO A 315 8.94 7.13 1.28
C PRO A 315 8.19 6.62 0.05
N ARG A 316 7.75 7.48 -0.86
CA ARG A 316 6.88 7.09 -1.99
C ARG A 316 7.70 6.75 -3.22
N THR A 317 8.39 5.63 -3.18
CA THR A 317 9.21 5.10 -4.28
C THR A 317 8.81 3.67 -4.62
N ASP A 318 8.86 3.34 -5.89
CA ASP A 318 8.70 1.99 -6.45
C ASP A 318 10.05 1.31 -6.72
N SER A 319 11.14 2.04 -6.58
CA SER A 319 12.47 1.51 -6.83
C SER A 319 13.05 0.81 -5.60
N ARG A 320 13.70 -0.32 -5.84
CA ARG A 320 14.53 -1.07 -4.88
C ARG A 320 16.02 -0.89 -5.13
N TYR A 321 16.36 0.10 -5.94
CA TYR A 321 17.73 0.39 -6.36
C TYR A 321 18.14 1.79 -5.96
N ILE A 322 19.45 2.00 -5.85
CA ILE A 322 20.04 3.33 -5.69
C ILE A 322 20.90 3.66 -6.91
N THR A 323 21.11 4.94 -7.13
CA THR A 323 22.00 5.45 -8.17
C THR A 323 23.47 5.40 -7.75
N THR A 324 24.37 5.51 -8.71
CA THR A 324 25.83 5.47 -8.44
C THR A 324 26.30 6.63 -7.56
N ASP A 325 25.70 7.82 -7.68
CA ASP A 325 26.01 8.99 -6.85
C ASP A 325 25.54 8.79 -5.40
N VAL A 326 24.37 8.15 -5.18
CA VAL A 326 23.92 7.74 -3.85
C VAL A 326 24.82 6.66 -3.27
N ALA A 327 25.31 5.73 -4.10
CA ALA A 327 26.24 4.70 -3.66
C ALA A 327 27.59 5.27 -3.17
N ASP A 328 27.99 6.45 -3.65
CA ASP A 328 29.19 7.16 -3.17
C ASP A 328 29.03 7.64 -1.72
N THR A 329 27.81 7.86 -1.23
CA THR A 329 27.48 8.37 0.13
C THR A 329 27.22 7.25 1.16
N LEU A 330 27.33 5.98 0.80
CA LEU A 330 26.97 4.85 1.68
C LEU A 330 27.78 4.81 2.97
N LYS A 331 29.07 5.24 2.95
CA LYS A 331 29.90 5.27 4.15
C LYS A 331 29.39 6.26 5.19
N GLU A 332 28.99 7.45 4.76
CA GLU A 332 28.41 8.49 5.61
C GLU A 332 27.07 8.01 6.21
N ARG A 333 26.24 7.36 5.42
CA ARG A 333 24.97 6.76 5.87
C ARG A 333 25.17 5.65 6.89
N LEU A 334 26.18 4.78 6.69
CA LEU A 334 26.55 3.75 7.67
C LEU A 334 27.02 4.36 8.99
N LYS A 335 27.83 5.44 8.95
CA LYS A 335 28.25 6.16 10.15
C LYS A 335 27.05 6.78 10.88
N ALA A 336 26.14 7.41 10.14
CA ALA A 336 24.95 8.07 10.70
C ALA A 336 24.01 7.10 11.41
N CYS A 337 23.79 5.89 10.85
CA CYS A 337 22.93 4.86 11.44
C CYS A 337 23.68 3.92 12.42
N SER A 338 24.97 4.14 12.71
CA SER A 338 25.78 3.33 13.62
C SER A 338 25.47 3.60 15.10
N VAL A 339 24.21 3.41 15.50
CA VAL A 339 23.68 3.67 16.84
C VAL A 339 22.95 2.45 17.39
N GLY A 340 22.83 2.38 18.72
CA GLY A 340 22.08 1.32 19.40
C GLY A 340 22.44 -0.09 18.89
N PRO A 341 21.46 -0.91 18.49
CA PRO A 341 21.69 -2.29 18.06
C PRO A 341 22.48 -2.40 16.75
N TYR A 342 22.56 -1.34 15.94
CA TYR A 342 23.24 -1.34 14.64
C TYR A 342 24.73 -0.99 14.73
N ARG A 343 25.20 -0.45 15.89
CA ARG A 343 26.54 0.13 16.08
C ARG A 343 27.65 -0.81 15.63
N LYS A 344 27.60 -2.06 16.07
CA LYS A 344 28.66 -3.04 15.77
C LYS A 344 28.75 -3.35 14.27
N LEU A 345 27.61 -3.67 13.66
CA LEU A 345 27.56 -4.09 12.27
C LEU A 345 27.77 -2.92 11.30
N ALA A 346 27.04 -1.82 11.46
CA ALA A 346 27.18 -0.63 10.62
C ALA A 346 28.58 0.00 10.75
N GLY A 347 29.14 0.07 11.97
CA GLY A 347 30.51 0.53 12.20
C GLY A 347 31.53 -0.33 11.48
N SER A 348 31.42 -1.66 11.58
CA SER A 348 32.32 -2.60 10.86
C SER A 348 32.23 -2.41 9.34
N LEU A 349 31.01 -2.29 8.78
CA LEU A 349 30.80 -2.10 7.35
C LEU A 349 31.34 -0.75 6.85
N SER A 350 31.25 0.32 7.65
CA SER A 350 31.76 1.64 7.27
C SER A 350 33.28 1.68 7.07
N MET A 351 34.01 0.78 7.75
CA MET A 351 35.47 0.68 7.65
C MET A 351 35.95 -0.17 6.46
N ARG A 352 35.04 -0.93 5.84
CA ARG A 352 35.39 -1.83 4.72
C ARG A 352 35.13 -1.13 3.39
N PRO A 353 35.80 -1.56 2.29
CA PRO A 353 35.37 -1.16 0.94
C PRO A 353 33.97 -1.67 0.64
N ILE A 354 33.07 -0.76 0.27
CA ILE A 354 31.71 -1.12 -0.11
C ILE A 354 31.71 -1.56 -1.57
N ARG A 355 31.31 -2.79 -1.82
CA ARG A 355 31.13 -3.31 -3.18
C ARG A 355 29.84 -2.74 -3.76
N LYS A 356 29.94 -1.93 -4.81
CA LYS A 356 28.80 -1.49 -5.60
C LYS A 356 28.29 -2.68 -6.43
N ASN A 357 27.25 -3.33 -5.95
CA ASN A 357 26.68 -4.52 -6.58
C ASN A 357 25.46 -4.13 -7.41
N ALA A 358 25.35 -4.65 -8.64
CA ALA A 358 24.20 -4.47 -9.52
C ALA A 358 22.86 -4.98 -8.95
N SER A 359 22.90 -5.75 -7.83
CA SER A 359 21.68 -6.18 -7.13
C SER A 359 20.94 -5.04 -6.43
N PHE A 360 21.61 -3.92 -6.12
CA PHE A 360 21.01 -2.75 -5.48
C PHE A 360 21.51 -1.39 -6.03
N VAL A 361 22.56 -1.37 -6.88
CA VAL A 361 23.08 -0.14 -7.54
C VAL A 361 22.87 -0.26 -9.04
N GLU A 362 21.83 0.38 -9.57
CA GLU A 362 21.51 0.34 -11.00
C GLU A 362 20.71 1.58 -11.42
N ASN A 363 21.36 2.52 -12.07
CA ASN A 363 20.76 3.81 -12.45
C ASN A 363 19.50 3.67 -13.30
N LYS A 364 19.46 2.67 -14.21
CA LYS A 364 18.32 2.47 -15.13
C LYS A 364 17.06 1.96 -14.42
N LYS A 365 17.20 1.42 -13.21
CA LYS A 365 16.10 0.90 -12.40
C LYS A 365 15.64 1.88 -11.32
N VAL A 366 16.20 3.06 -11.29
CA VAL A 366 15.72 4.17 -10.49
C VAL A 366 14.90 5.09 -11.37
N THR A 367 13.61 5.21 -11.06
CA THR A 367 12.64 6.05 -11.76
C THR A 367 12.69 7.48 -11.20
N ASP A 368 11.64 7.90 -10.53
CA ASP A 368 11.51 9.23 -9.93
C ASP A 368 12.35 9.35 -8.66
N HIS A 369 12.43 8.27 -7.87
CA HIS A 369 13.15 8.18 -6.60
C HIS A 369 13.87 6.85 -6.45
N HIS A 370 15.00 6.87 -5.75
CA HIS A 370 15.71 5.65 -5.38
C HIS A 370 15.05 4.96 -4.16
N ALA A 371 15.50 3.75 -3.83
CA ALA A 371 15.03 2.94 -2.71
C ALA A 371 15.03 3.70 -1.36
N ILE A 372 14.20 3.22 -0.43
CA ILE A 372 14.15 3.71 0.94
C ILE A 372 15.38 3.20 1.70
N ILE A 373 16.24 4.13 2.12
CA ILE A 373 17.47 3.86 2.88
C ILE A 373 17.70 4.91 3.96
N PRO A 374 18.56 4.67 4.95
CA PRO A 374 19.00 5.71 5.89
C PRO A 374 19.66 6.90 5.17
N THR A 375 19.50 8.09 5.73
CA THR A 375 20.18 9.31 5.28
C THR A 375 21.54 9.46 5.98
N GLU A 376 22.24 10.56 5.68
CA GLU A 376 23.48 10.96 6.35
C GLU A 376 23.18 11.68 7.68
N GLN A 377 21.92 11.89 8.05
CA GLN A 377 21.51 12.52 9.30
C GLN A 377 21.79 11.59 10.48
N PHE A 378 22.48 12.12 11.50
CA PHE A 378 22.69 11.40 12.76
C PHE A 378 21.35 11.00 13.40
N VAL A 379 21.29 9.78 13.90
CA VAL A 379 20.07 9.18 14.42
C VAL A 379 20.07 9.16 15.95
N ASP A 380 19.04 9.74 16.54
CA ASP A 380 18.73 9.60 17.95
C ASP A 380 17.46 8.73 18.12
N LEU A 381 17.66 7.48 18.48
CA LEU A 381 16.56 6.52 18.68
C LEU A 381 15.66 6.88 19.87
N GLN A 382 16.12 7.72 20.82
CA GLN A 382 15.33 8.09 22.01
C GLN A 382 14.21 9.07 21.65
N THR A 383 14.41 9.87 20.59
CA THR A 383 13.41 10.84 20.12
C THR A 383 12.28 10.19 19.30
N MET A 384 12.43 8.93 18.92
CA MET A 384 11.46 8.19 18.12
C MET A 384 10.42 7.48 19.00
N THR A 385 9.17 7.44 18.53
CA THR A 385 8.15 6.57 19.13
C THR A 385 8.51 5.09 18.92
N ASN A 386 7.83 4.20 19.61
CA ASN A 386 8.05 2.75 19.44
C ASN A 386 7.72 2.27 18.02
N GLU A 387 6.66 2.81 17.43
CA GLU A 387 6.23 2.53 16.06
C GLU A 387 7.28 3.01 15.05
N GLU A 388 7.81 4.23 15.24
CA GLU A 388 8.86 4.80 14.40
C GLU A 388 10.14 3.97 14.47
N ARG A 389 10.55 3.55 15.68
CA ARG A 389 11.71 2.65 15.85
C ARG A 389 11.55 1.33 15.13
N LYS A 390 10.36 0.72 15.19
CA LYS A 390 10.07 -0.56 14.50
C LYS A 390 10.20 -0.43 12.98
N VAL A 391 9.64 0.61 12.38
CA VAL A 391 9.74 0.82 10.94
C VAL A 391 11.16 1.22 10.53
N TYR A 392 11.83 2.04 11.32
CA TYR A 392 13.24 2.37 11.12
C TYR A 392 14.13 1.14 11.18
N ASP A 393 13.90 0.22 12.13
CA ASP A 393 14.63 -1.04 12.27
C ASP A 393 14.53 -1.92 11.01
N LEU A 394 13.33 -2.04 10.43
CA LEU A 394 13.14 -2.77 9.16
C LEU A 394 14.06 -2.21 8.07
N VAL A 395 14.06 -0.88 7.90
CA VAL A 395 14.83 -0.23 6.83
C VAL A 395 16.33 -0.37 7.05
N VAL A 396 16.81 -0.12 8.28
CA VAL A 396 18.25 -0.21 8.59
C VAL A 396 18.75 -1.63 8.42
N ARG A 397 18.05 -2.64 8.93
CA ARG A 397 18.47 -4.04 8.78
C ARG A 397 18.50 -4.47 7.32
N ARG A 398 17.52 -4.09 6.52
CA ARG A 398 17.49 -4.37 5.08
C ARG A 398 18.66 -3.67 4.36
N PHE A 399 18.95 -2.44 4.73
CA PHE A 399 20.09 -1.67 4.22
C PHE A 399 21.42 -2.32 4.56
N LEU A 400 21.61 -2.79 5.80
CA LEU A 400 22.82 -3.51 6.22
C LEU A 400 22.95 -4.87 5.51
N ALA A 401 21.84 -5.59 5.35
CA ALA A 401 21.80 -6.91 4.73
C ALA A 401 22.29 -6.90 3.28
N VAL A 402 21.89 -5.91 2.46
CA VAL A 402 22.33 -5.84 1.06
C VAL A 402 23.82 -5.54 0.89
N LEU A 403 24.47 -5.02 1.93
CA LEU A 403 25.91 -4.73 1.95
C LEU A 403 26.75 -5.92 2.41
N LEU A 404 26.12 -6.97 2.92
CA LEU A 404 26.75 -8.20 3.39
C LEU A 404 26.86 -9.24 2.27
N PRO A 405 27.76 -10.23 2.41
CA PRO A 405 27.89 -11.33 1.45
C PRO A 405 26.63 -12.23 1.48
N ALA A 406 26.56 -13.14 0.52
CA ALA A 406 25.51 -14.14 0.47
C ALA A 406 25.51 -15.03 1.72
N PHE A 407 24.34 -15.51 2.11
CA PHE A 407 24.20 -16.64 3.02
C PHE A 407 24.57 -17.91 2.26
N GLU A 408 25.56 -18.66 2.76
CA GLU A 408 26.11 -19.84 2.10
C GLU A 408 25.89 -21.08 2.95
N TYR A 409 25.43 -22.15 2.33
CA TYR A 409 25.21 -23.43 2.99
C TYR A 409 25.36 -24.61 2.02
N ASP A 410 25.73 -25.75 2.56
CA ASP A 410 25.63 -27.01 1.84
C ASP A 410 24.32 -27.68 2.14
N GLN A 411 23.53 -27.96 1.09
CA GLN A 411 22.33 -28.76 1.16
C GLN A 411 22.65 -30.19 0.75
N THR A 412 22.50 -31.14 1.67
CA THR A 412 22.64 -32.56 1.40
C THR A 412 21.26 -33.19 1.28
N VAL A 413 21.08 -33.97 0.23
CA VAL A 413 19.86 -34.75 -0.03
C VAL A 413 20.25 -36.21 -0.14
N PHE A 414 19.63 -37.02 0.72
CA PHE A 414 19.71 -38.48 0.62
C PHE A 414 18.51 -39.00 -0.15
N THR A 415 18.74 -39.90 -1.08
CA THR A 415 17.74 -40.68 -1.75
C THR A 415 17.87 -42.14 -1.35
N GLY A 416 16.97 -42.63 -0.55
CA GLY A 416 16.88 -44.04 -0.14
C GLY A 416 15.88 -44.83 -1.02
N GLY A 417 16.11 -46.11 -1.17
CA GLY A 417 15.24 -47.04 -1.87
C GLY A 417 14.81 -48.21 -0.98
N LEU A 418 13.50 -48.51 -0.98
CA LEU A 418 12.93 -49.64 -0.28
C LEU A 418 11.64 -50.07 -1.01
N ALA A 419 11.43 -51.39 -1.25
CA ALA A 419 10.26 -51.95 -1.91
C ALA A 419 9.96 -51.32 -3.31
N GLY A 420 11.00 -50.94 -4.04
CA GLY A 420 10.86 -50.28 -5.34
C GLY A 420 10.54 -48.80 -5.26
N GLU A 421 10.21 -48.27 -4.09
CA GLU A 421 9.86 -46.86 -3.84
C GLU A 421 11.09 -46.01 -3.49
N SER A 422 10.94 -44.68 -3.66
CA SER A 422 11.98 -43.70 -3.38
C SER A 422 11.61 -42.85 -2.16
N PHE A 423 12.60 -42.60 -1.29
CA PHE A 423 12.44 -41.84 -0.08
C PHE A 423 13.55 -40.77 0.01
N THR A 424 13.21 -39.57 0.41
CA THR A 424 14.13 -38.43 0.43
C THR A 424 14.28 -37.86 1.84
N ALA A 425 15.50 -37.55 2.24
CA ALA A 425 15.81 -36.78 3.44
C ALA A 425 16.69 -35.58 3.06
N LYS A 426 16.48 -34.44 3.71
CA LYS A 426 17.24 -33.20 3.48
C LYS A 426 17.98 -32.78 4.75
N GLY A 427 19.20 -32.29 4.59
CA GLY A 427 19.95 -31.65 5.66
C GLY A 427 20.66 -30.41 5.15
N LYS A 428 21.02 -29.51 6.08
CA LYS A 428 21.65 -28.22 5.79
C LYS A 428 22.78 -27.97 6.75
N ILE A 429 23.92 -27.58 6.21
CA ILE A 429 25.11 -27.17 6.97
C ILE A 429 25.47 -25.74 6.56
N VAL A 430 25.27 -24.79 7.47
CA VAL A 430 25.61 -23.39 7.24
C VAL A 430 27.11 -23.19 7.20
N LYS A 431 27.63 -22.56 6.14
CA LYS A 431 29.04 -22.19 5.95
C LYS A 431 29.29 -20.73 6.32
N SER A 432 28.38 -19.85 5.97
CA SER A 432 28.47 -18.42 6.26
C SER A 432 27.08 -17.86 6.52
N GLN A 433 26.91 -17.13 7.60
CA GLN A 433 25.66 -16.41 7.90
C GLN A 433 25.37 -15.28 6.90
N GLY A 434 26.42 -14.67 6.35
CA GLY A 434 26.29 -13.63 5.35
C GLY A 434 25.28 -12.55 5.76
N TRP A 435 24.36 -12.19 4.86
CA TRP A 435 23.38 -11.15 5.10
C TRP A 435 22.42 -11.42 6.27
N LYS A 436 22.27 -12.68 6.70
CA LYS A 436 21.41 -13.01 7.86
C LYS A 436 21.96 -12.45 9.18
N GLU A 437 23.25 -12.08 9.24
CA GLU A 437 23.84 -11.39 10.40
C GLU A 437 23.09 -10.07 10.73
N ALA A 438 22.54 -9.40 9.73
CA ALA A 438 21.75 -8.17 9.95
C ALA A 438 20.46 -8.41 10.73
N TYR A 439 20.00 -9.65 10.83
CA TYR A 439 18.78 -10.08 11.50
C TYR A 439 19.04 -10.93 12.74
N GLU A 440 20.32 -11.06 13.18
CA GLU A 440 20.63 -11.73 14.46
C GLU A 440 19.86 -11.07 15.62
N ASN A 441 19.36 -11.89 16.55
CA ASN A 441 18.52 -11.53 17.71
C ASN A 441 17.10 -11.02 17.37
N LEU A 442 16.65 -11.16 16.14
CA LEU A 442 15.21 -11.23 15.89
C LEU A 442 14.81 -12.71 15.98
N GLU A 443 13.65 -13.00 16.58
CA GLU A 443 12.98 -14.27 16.32
C GLU A 443 12.78 -14.28 14.80
N THR A 444 13.69 -14.98 14.11
CA THR A 444 13.56 -15.21 12.68
C THR A 444 12.42 -16.20 12.57
N ASP A 445 11.22 -15.67 12.31
CA ASP A 445 10.17 -16.51 11.79
C ASP A 445 10.76 -17.28 10.63
N GLU A 446 10.53 -18.58 10.57
CA GLU A 446 10.96 -19.50 9.51
C GLU A 446 10.39 -19.08 8.12
N GLU A 447 9.75 -17.92 8.03
CA GLU A 447 9.03 -17.32 6.90
C GLU A 447 9.92 -16.86 5.72
N TRP A 448 11.24 -16.95 5.81
CA TRP A 448 12.10 -16.70 4.67
C TRP A 448 12.22 -17.90 3.72
N GLU A 449 11.68 -19.05 4.12
CA GLU A 449 11.55 -20.21 3.25
C GLU A 449 10.14 -20.19 2.65
N GLU A 450 10.05 -20.22 1.31
CA GLU A 450 8.78 -20.44 0.62
C GLU A 450 8.13 -21.68 1.24
N ALA A 451 6.97 -21.50 1.85
CA ALA A 451 6.18 -22.62 2.36
C ALA A 451 5.85 -23.50 1.16
N ASP A 452 6.48 -24.68 1.11
CA ASP A 452 6.05 -25.72 0.18
C ASP A 452 4.58 -26.03 0.54
N ASP A 453 3.67 -25.73 -0.36
CA ASP A 453 2.20 -25.70 -0.17
C ASP A 453 1.58 -27.01 0.33
N LEU A 454 2.36 -28.06 0.44
CA LEU A 454 1.95 -29.36 0.96
C LEU A 454 2.83 -29.73 2.17
N ALA A 455 2.19 -29.88 3.33
CA ALA A 455 2.81 -30.34 4.58
C ALA A 455 3.56 -31.70 4.51
N ALA A 456 3.72 -32.25 3.31
CA ALA A 456 4.33 -33.54 3.01
C ALA A 456 5.80 -33.44 2.62
N ALA A 457 6.36 -32.24 2.35
CA ALA A 457 7.77 -32.10 1.95
C ALA A 457 8.74 -32.49 3.08
N PRO A 458 9.96 -33.04 2.75
CA PRO A 458 10.93 -33.41 3.76
C PRO A 458 11.46 -32.17 4.50
N LYS A 459 11.31 -32.13 5.83
CA LYS A 459 11.86 -31.09 6.68
C LYS A 459 13.37 -31.23 6.81
N GLU A 460 14.07 -30.12 6.97
CA GLU A 460 15.51 -30.12 7.22
C GLU A 460 15.82 -30.79 8.56
N GLN A 461 16.90 -31.57 8.60
CA GLN A 461 17.38 -32.27 9.77
C GLN A 461 18.89 -32.45 9.73
N THR A 462 19.50 -32.77 10.86
CA THR A 462 20.90 -33.17 10.91
C THR A 462 21.07 -34.55 10.28
N LEU A 463 21.91 -34.64 9.26
CA LEU A 463 22.18 -35.92 8.57
C LEU A 463 23.48 -36.53 9.03
N PRO A 464 23.53 -37.84 9.29
CA PRO A 464 24.76 -38.55 9.53
C PRO A 464 25.61 -38.68 8.27
N SER A 465 26.89 -39.03 8.44
CA SER A 465 27.74 -39.34 7.29
C SER A 465 27.37 -40.73 6.74
N VAL A 466 26.83 -40.77 5.53
CA VAL A 466 26.49 -42.00 4.81
C VAL A 466 26.97 -41.91 3.36
N LYS A 467 27.21 -43.10 2.76
CA LYS A 467 27.63 -43.20 1.35
C LYS A 467 26.56 -43.92 0.51
N LYS A 468 26.66 -43.71 -0.81
CA LYS A 468 25.85 -44.48 -1.76
C LYS A 468 26.16 -45.99 -1.56
N GLY A 469 25.11 -46.80 -1.47
CA GLY A 469 25.19 -48.24 -1.23
C GLY A 469 25.02 -48.65 0.24
N ASP A 470 25.12 -47.69 1.18
CA ASP A 470 24.92 -48.00 2.60
C ASP A 470 23.51 -48.50 2.85
N SER A 471 23.41 -49.49 3.74
CA SER A 471 22.12 -50.05 4.17
C SER A 471 21.77 -49.55 5.57
N MET A 472 20.60 -48.99 5.72
CA MET A 472 20.12 -48.42 6.99
C MET A 472 18.93 -49.21 7.53
N PRO A 473 18.97 -49.63 8.82
CA PRO A 473 17.85 -50.33 9.42
C PRO A 473 16.60 -49.41 9.53
N VAL A 474 15.43 -49.95 9.21
CA VAL A 474 14.17 -49.20 9.35
C VAL A 474 13.61 -49.41 10.74
N ALA A 475 13.47 -48.35 11.52
CA ALA A 475 12.92 -48.38 12.85
C ALA A 475 11.40 -48.19 12.86
N LYS A 476 10.88 -47.34 11.97
CA LYS A 476 9.43 -47.00 11.94
C LYS A 476 8.96 -46.62 10.54
N VAL A 477 7.76 -47.05 10.18
CA VAL A 477 7.04 -46.58 8.98
C VAL A 477 5.76 -45.90 9.46
N THR A 478 5.49 -44.71 8.91
CA THR A 478 4.29 -43.94 9.27
C THR A 478 3.65 -43.44 7.98
N VAL A 479 2.40 -43.82 7.74
CA VAL A 479 1.57 -43.20 6.70
C VAL A 479 1.10 -41.83 7.25
N THR A 480 1.29 -40.80 6.47
CA THR A 480 0.81 -39.45 6.78
C THR A 480 -0.41 -39.12 5.95
N THR A 481 -1.42 -38.55 6.56
CA THR A 481 -2.65 -38.12 5.89
C THR A 481 -2.83 -36.63 6.13
N GLY A 482 -3.33 -35.94 5.13
CA GLY A 482 -3.67 -34.52 5.25
C GLY A 482 -4.84 -34.16 4.32
N LYS A 483 -5.32 -32.95 4.44
CA LYS A 483 -6.32 -32.37 3.54
C LYS A 483 -5.77 -31.08 2.95
N THR A 484 -6.03 -30.85 1.67
CA THR A 484 -5.73 -29.56 1.07
C THR A 484 -6.54 -28.47 1.78
N THR A 485 -5.96 -27.30 1.93
CA THR A 485 -6.58 -26.14 2.58
C THR A 485 -6.97 -25.09 1.54
N PRO A 486 -8.02 -24.31 1.77
CA PRO A 486 -8.34 -23.19 0.91
C PRO A 486 -7.22 -22.14 0.98
N PRO A 487 -7.13 -21.24 -0.02
CA PRO A 487 -6.24 -20.10 0.09
C PRO A 487 -6.64 -19.24 1.31
N ALA A 488 -5.69 -18.59 1.95
CA ALA A 488 -5.95 -17.69 3.07
C ALA A 488 -6.75 -16.45 2.63
N TYR A 489 -7.53 -15.88 3.53
CA TYR A 489 -8.11 -14.55 3.34
C TYR A 489 -7.01 -13.52 3.09
N PHE A 490 -7.34 -12.44 2.40
CA PHE A 490 -6.40 -11.36 2.23
C PHE A 490 -6.07 -10.70 3.58
N THR A 491 -4.79 -10.40 3.77
CA THR A 491 -4.30 -9.37 4.69
C THR A 491 -3.98 -8.11 3.89
N GLU A 492 -3.69 -6.98 4.52
CA GLU A 492 -3.24 -5.81 3.75
C GLU A 492 -1.94 -6.10 2.98
N ALA A 493 -1.02 -6.88 3.57
CA ALA A 493 0.21 -7.28 2.90
C ALA A 493 -0.06 -8.06 1.60
N THR A 494 -0.91 -9.07 1.66
CA THR A 494 -1.22 -9.90 0.49
C THR A 494 -2.12 -9.18 -0.52
N LEU A 495 -2.98 -8.26 -0.07
CA LEU A 495 -3.77 -7.41 -0.96
C LEU A 495 -2.87 -6.42 -1.72
N LEU A 496 -1.90 -5.80 -1.06
CA LEU A 496 -0.89 -4.96 -1.73
C LEU A 496 -0.13 -5.74 -2.81
N SER A 497 0.25 -7.00 -2.53
CA SER A 497 0.88 -7.87 -3.53
C SER A 497 -0.03 -8.15 -4.71
N ALA A 498 -1.32 -8.40 -4.46
CA ALA A 498 -2.31 -8.62 -5.51
C ALA A 498 -2.59 -7.36 -6.33
N MET A 499 -2.59 -6.17 -5.71
CA MET A 499 -2.70 -4.89 -6.42
C MET A 499 -1.47 -4.63 -7.29
N GLU A 500 -0.28 -4.96 -6.83
CA GLU A 500 0.98 -4.82 -7.58
C GLU A 500 1.04 -5.78 -8.77
N ASN A 501 0.57 -7.01 -8.61
CA ASN A 501 0.50 -8.01 -9.67
C ASN A 501 -0.89 -8.65 -9.72
N PRO A 502 -1.87 -7.99 -10.37
CA PRO A 502 -3.25 -8.48 -10.40
C PRO A 502 -3.52 -9.54 -11.48
N VAL A 503 -2.51 -10.04 -12.18
CA VAL A 503 -2.63 -10.97 -13.33
C VAL A 503 -3.49 -12.21 -13.01
N ARG A 504 -3.39 -12.74 -11.79
CA ARG A 504 -4.21 -13.89 -11.35
C ARG A 504 -5.72 -13.61 -11.37
N TYR A 505 -6.11 -12.35 -11.26
CA TYR A 505 -7.50 -11.89 -11.16
C TYR A 505 -8.05 -11.34 -12.48
N MET A 506 -7.27 -11.43 -13.54
CA MET A 506 -7.69 -11.07 -14.88
C MET A 506 -8.52 -12.19 -15.52
N GLU A 507 -9.51 -11.81 -16.31
CA GLU A 507 -10.26 -12.74 -17.16
C GLU A 507 -9.46 -13.04 -18.44
N SER A 508 -8.78 -12.03 -18.97
CA SER A 508 -7.94 -12.16 -20.17
C SER A 508 -6.62 -12.88 -19.84
N LYS A 509 -6.29 -13.87 -20.66
CA LYS A 509 -4.97 -14.54 -20.67
C LYS A 509 -3.97 -13.86 -21.62
N ASP A 510 -4.28 -12.68 -22.13
CA ASP A 510 -3.39 -11.96 -23.04
C ASP A 510 -2.10 -11.55 -22.32
N ALA A 511 -0.99 -12.15 -22.75
CA ALA A 511 0.33 -11.90 -22.21
C ALA A 511 0.77 -10.43 -22.33
N LYS A 512 0.27 -9.70 -23.35
CA LYS A 512 0.58 -8.28 -23.56
C LYS A 512 -0.09 -7.41 -22.48
N VAL A 513 -1.35 -7.69 -22.17
CA VAL A 513 -2.10 -6.99 -21.10
C VAL A 513 -1.47 -7.27 -19.73
N ALA A 514 -1.16 -8.55 -19.46
CA ALA A 514 -0.49 -8.96 -18.23
C ALA A 514 0.89 -8.29 -18.06
N LYS A 515 1.68 -8.23 -19.13
CA LYS A 515 2.99 -7.58 -19.15
C LYS A 515 2.86 -6.08 -18.88
N THR A 516 1.90 -5.41 -19.52
CA THR A 516 1.67 -3.96 -19.32
C THR A 516 1.33 -3.65 -17.87
N LEU A 517 0.43 -4.41 -17.23
CA LEU A 517 0.12 -4.22 -15.82
C LEU A 517 1.35 -4.41 -14.92
N GLY A 518 2.20 -5.39 -15.20
CA GLY A 518 3.45 -5.59 -14.49
C GLY A 518 4.42 -4.41 -14.66
N GLU A 519 4.56 -3.89 -15.88
CA GLU A 519 5.46 -2.77 -16.19
C GLU A 519 4.95 -1.42 -15.65
N THR A 520 3.64 -1.24 -15.52
CA THR A 520 3.01 0.00 -15.02
C THR A 520 2.72 -0.03 -13.52
N GLY A 521 3.14 -1.10 -12.83
CA GLY A 521 3.02 -1.25 -11.39
C GLY A 521 1.63 -1.71 -10.92
N GLY A 522 0.81 -2.31 -11.77
CA GLY A 522 -0.47 -2.93 -11.39
C GLY A 522 -1.61 -1.94 -11.12
N LEU A 523 -2.45 -2.25 -10.13
CA LEU A 523 -3.59 -1.42 -9.73
C LEU A 523 -3.15 -0.32 -8.75
N GLY A 524 -3.27 0.92 -9.19
CA GLY A 524 -2.82 2.09 -8.44
C GLY A 524 -1.30 2.23 -8.40
N THR A 525 -0.84 3.42 -8.11
CA THR A 525 0.58 3.69 -7.90
C THR A 525 0.99 3.36 -6.46
N VAL A 526 2.28 3.21 -6.22
CA VAL A 526 2.84 3.01 -4.88
C VAL A 526 2.33 4.08 -3.89
N ALA A 527 2.20 5.33 -4.36
CA ALA A 527 1.72 6.45 -3.55
C ALA A 527 0.22 6.36 -3.19
N THR A 528 -0.59 5.67 -3.99
CA THR A 528 -2.07 5.71 -3.88
C THR A 528 -2.69 4.44 -3.31
N ARG A 529 -2.01 3.28 -3.35
CA ARG A 529 -2.57 2.00 -2.88
C ARG A 529 -3.06 2.04 -1.43
N ALA A 530 -2.26 2.62 -0.54
CA ALA A 530 -2.64 2.76 0.87
C ALA A 530 -3.93 3.58 1.05
N ASP A 531 -4.08 4.67 0.31
CA ASP A 531 -5.27 5.54 0.35
C ASP A 531 -6.50 4.85 -0.25
N ILE A 532 -6.32 4.02 -1.29
CA ILE A 532 -7.39 3.22 -1.90
C ILE A 532 -7.90 2.17 -0.92
N ILE A 533 -7.01 1.42 -0.27
CA ILE A 533 -7.37 0.42 0.75
C ILE A 533 -8.08 1.10 1.92
N ASP A 534 -7.54 2.20 2.43
CA ASP A 534 -8.15 2.97 3.52
C ASP A 534 -9.53 3.52 3.13
N LYS A 535 -9.69 4.01 1.89
CA LYS A 535 -10.98 4.46 1.35
C LYS A 535 -12.02 3.34 1.29
N LEU A 536 -11.63 2.12 0.90
CA LEU A 536 -12.53 0.96 0.88
C LEU A 536 -13.02 0.59 2.28
N PHE A 537 -12.16 0.66 3.29
CA PHE A 537 -12.55 0.50 4.70
C PHE A 537 -13.45 1.63 5.19
N ASN A 538 -13.04 2.88 4.95
CA ASN A 538 -13.79 4.08 5.40
C ASN A 538 -15.16 4.21 4.72
N SER A 539 -15.32 3.64 3.52
CA SER A 539 -16.60 3.56 2.81
C SER A 539 -17.46 2.37 3.23
N PHE A 540 -16.98 1.57 4.18
CA PHE A 540 -17.64 0.33 4.64
C PHE A 540 -17.90 -0.68 3.53
N LEU A 541 -17.01 -0.76 2.54
CA LEU A 541 -17.05 -1.77 1.48
C LEU A 541 -16.26 -3.02 1.88
N MET A 542 -15.23 -2.83 2.72
CA MET A 542 -14.46 -3.89 3.36
C MET A 542 -14.43 -3.70 4.88
N GLU A 543 -14.18 -4.78 5.61
CA GLU A 543 -13.96 -4.79 7.05
C GLU A 543 -12.78 -5.70 7.41
N LYS A 544 -12.17 -5.45 8.58
CA LYS A 544 -11.15 -6.33 9.15
C LYS A 544 -11.75 -7.24 10.22
N LYS A 545 -11.38 -8.53 10.18
CA LYS A 545 -11.60 -9.50 11.26
C LYS A 545 -10.25 -10.03 11.70
N GLY A 546 -9.69 -9.46 12.75
CA GLY A 546 -8.27 -9.65 13.08
C GLY A 546 -7.40 -9.02 11.99
N ASN A 547 -6.53 -9.80 11.37
CA ASN A 547 -5.68 -9.39 10.25
C ASN A 547 -6.33 -9.65 8.87
N GLU A 548 -7.44 -10.39 8.83
CA GLU A 548 -8.12 -10.76 7.60
C GLU A 548 -9.02 -9.65 7.08
N ILE A 549 -9.05 -9.50 5.75
CA ILE A 549 -9.91 -8.56 5.04
C ILE A 549 -11.11 -9.30 4.48
N HIS A 550 -12.30 -8.78 4.77
CA HIS A 550 -13.57 -9.30 4.31
C HIS A 550 -14.38 -8.25 3.57
N VAL A 551 -15.15 -8.70 2.57
CA VAL A 551 -16.12 -7.83 1.86
C VAL A 551 -17.41 -7.75 2.66
N THR A 552 -17.87 -6.54 2.95
CA THR A 552 -19.13 -6.32 3.64
C THR A 552 -20.35 -6.62 2.76
N GLY A 553 -21.55 -6.70 3.33
CA GLY A 553 -22.79 -6.79 2.57
C GLY A 553 -22.93 -5.65 1.56
N LYS A 554 -22.62 -4.42 1.97
CA LYS A 554 -22.57 -3.25 1.08
C LYS A 554 -21.56 -3.41 -0.07
N GLY A 555 -20.38 -3.94 0.22
CA GLY A 555 -19.35 -4.19 -0.80
C GLY A 555 -19.78 -5.24 -1.83
N LYS A 556 -20.44 -6.33 -1.39
CA LYS A 556 -20.98 -7.36 -2.28
C LYS A 556 -22.05 -6.81 -3.19
N GLN A 557 -23.00 -6.05 -2.64
CA GLN A 557 -24.05 -5.40 -3.43
C GLN A 557 -23.45 -4.39 -4.42
N LEU A 558 -22.45 -3.59 -4.03
CA LEU A 558 -21.76 -2.70 -4.98
C LEU A 558 -21.20 -3.48 -6.17
N LEU A 559 -20.55 -4.62 -5.93
CA LEU A 559 -19.99 -5.45 -7.01
C LEU A 559 -21.07 -6.11 -7.90
N GLU A 560 -22.24 -6.37 -7.36
CA GLU A 560 -23.39 -6.85 -8.15
C GLU A 560 -23.94 -5.74 -9.06
N LEU A 561 -24.03 -4.51 -8.53
CA LEU A 561 -24.69 -3.38 -9.16
C LEU A 561 -23.82 -2.59 -10.14
N VAL A 562 -22.49 -2.58 -9.94
CA VAL A 562 -21.58 -1.81 -10.78
C VAL A 562 -21.35 -2.52 -12.12
N PRO A 563 -21.25 -1.79 -13.24
CA PRO A 563 -20.91 -2.35 -14.54
C PRO A 563 -19.69 -3.25 -14.55
N SER A 564 -19.73 -4.30 -15.36
CA SER A 564 -18.72 -5.39 -15.31
C SER A 564 -17.31 -4.91 -15.58
N GLU A 565 -17.13 -3.99 -16.53
CA GLU A 565 -15.83 -3.46 -16.93
C GLU A 565 -15.09 -2.73 -15.79
N LEU A 566 -15.82 -2.02 -14.93
CA LEU A 566 -15.22 -1.35 -13.75
C LEU A 566 -14.70 -2.32 -12.68
N LYS A 567 -15.04 -3.61 -12.75
CA LYS A 567 -14.56 -4.65 -11.84
C LYS A 567 -13.23 -5.27 -12.28
N LYS A 568 -12.85 -5.06 -13.54
CA LYS A 568 -11.75 -5.77 -14.19
C LYS A 568 -10.44 -4.98 -14.10
N PRO A 569 -9.33 -5.63 -13.70
CA PRO A 569 -8.00 -5.01 -13.77
C PRO A 569 -7.60 -4.60 -15.19
N GLU A 570 -8.14 -5.28 -16.22
CA GLU A 570 -7.88 -5.05 -17.64
C GLU A 570 -8.18 -3.62 -18.08
N LEU A 571 -9.20 -2.98 -17.52
CA LEU A 571 -9.53 -1.58 -17.80
C LEU A 571 -8.34 -0.66 -17.47
N THR A 572 -7.72 -0.88 -16.31
CA THR A 572 -6.52 -0.12 -15.92
C THR A 572 -5.35 -0.39 -16.86
N ALA A 573 -5.16 -1.66 -17.28
CA ALA A 573 -4.12 -2.01 -18.24
C ALA A 573 -4.32 -1.30 -19.58
N ALA A 574 -5.54 -1.32 -20.12
CA ALA A 574 -5.88 -0.67 -21.38
C ALA A 574 -5.59 0.84 -21.34
N TRP A 575 -5.95 1.50 -20.24
CA TRP A 575 -5.65 2.92 -20.08
C TRP A 575 -4.15 3.19 -20.00
N GLU A 576 -3.40 2.46 -19.19
CA GLU A 576 -1.97 2.67 -19.05
C GLU A 576 -1.20 2.40 -20.36
N MET A 577 -1.67 1.46 -21.20
CA MET A 577 -1.12 1.25 -22.55
C MET A 577 -1.30 2.50 -23.40
N LYS A 578 -2.50 3.09 -23.41
CA LYS A 578 -2.81 4.31 -24.18
C LYS A 578 -2.06 5.52 -23.65
N LEU A 579 -2.02 5.71 -22.33
CA LEU A 579 -1.24 6.78 -21.68
C LEU A 579 0.27 6.65 -21.99
N SER A 580 0.81 5.43 -22.02
CA SER A 580 2.17 5.19 -22.50
C SER A 580 2.33 5.55 -23.96
N GLY A 581 1.32 5.28 -24.79
CA GLY A 581 1.28 5.72 -26.20
C GLY A 581 1.34 7.24 -26.34
N ILE A 582 0.58 7.97 -25.50
CA ILE A 582 0.61 9.46 -25.49
C ILE A 582 2.00 9.95 -25.06
N ALA A 583 2.57 9.41 -24.00
CA ALA A 583 3.89 9.80 -23.51
C ALA A 583 5.01 9.58 -24.55
N LYS A 584 4.86 8.58 -25.41
CA LYS A 584 5.77 8.28 -26.53
C LYS A 584 5.46 9.05 -27.82
N GLY A 585 4.37 9.81 -27.87
CA GLY A 585 3.92 10.54 -29.06
C GLY A 585 3.22 9.67 -30.11
N ASN A 586 2.85 8.43 -29.79
CA ASN A 586 2.19 7.49 -30.70
C ASN A 586 0.66 7.59 -30.68
N LEU A 587 0.09 8.29 -29.71
CA LEU A 587 -1.34 8.54 -29.56
C LEU A 587 -1.57 9.99 -29.17
N GLN A 588 -2.62 10.61 -29.73
CA GLN A 588 -3.02 11.97 -29.36
C GLN A 588 -3.86 11.95 -28.07
N GLU A 589 -3.59 12.90 -27.14
CA GLU A 589 -4.36 13.11 -25.92
C GLU A 589 -5.87 13.19 -26.21
N LYS A 590 -6.24 13.98 -27.24
CA LYS A 590 -7.63 14.22 -27.61
C LYS A 590 -8.37 12.93 -27.96
N ALA A 591 -7.77 12.06 -28.77
CA ALA A 591 -8.37 10.79 -29.17
C ALA A 591 -8.64 9.87 -27.95
N PHE A 592 -7.72 9.86 -26.97
CA PHE A 592 -7.93 9.11 -25.74
C PHE A 592 -9.08 9.68 -24.89
N ILE A 593 -9.17 11.00 -24.76
CA ILE A 593 -10.24 11.65 -23.97
C ILE A 593 -11.61 11.48 -24.66
N GLU A 594 -11.68 11.53 -25.99
CA GLU A 594 -12.91 11.23 -26.75
C GLU A 594 -13.40 9.80 -26.43
N GLU A 595 -12.51 8.81 -26.50
CA GLU A 595 -12.85 7.42 -26.17
C GLU A 595 -13.31 7.26 -24.70
N ILE A 596 -12.68 7.97 -23.76
CA ILE A 596 -13.09 7.97 -22.35
C ILE A 596 -14.45 8.63 -22.17
N SER A 597 -14.76 9.64 -22.96
CA SER A 597 -16.07 10.30 -22.96
C SER A 597 -17.15 9.33 -23.45
N ASP A 598 -16.95 8.67 -24.58
CA ASP A 598 -17.89 7.68 -25.10
C ASP A 598 -18.10 6.52 -24.09
N TYR A 599 -17.00 6.03 -23.50
CA TYR A 599 -17.08 5.02 -22.44
C TYR A 599 -17.87 5.50 -21.23
N THR A 600 -17.70 6.76 -20.82
CA THR A 600 -18.43 7.34 -19.69
C THR A 600 -19.92 7.44 -19.99
N GLU A 601 -20.33 7.83 -21.19
CA GLU A 601 -21.72 7.87 -21.63
C GLU A 601 -22.37 6.49 -21.59
N GLU A 602 -21.67 5.48 -22.15
CA GLU A 602 -22.14 4.09 -22.16
C GLU A 602 -22.29 3.56 -20.73
N LEU A 603 -21.30 3.80 -19.88
CA LEU A 603 -21.32 3.43 -18.47
C LEU A 603 -22.53 4.02 -17.72
N ILE A 604 -22.83 5.30 -17.94
CA ILE A 604 -23.98 5.96 -17.32
C ILE A 604 -25.29 5.41 -17.88
N ARG A 605 -25.35 5.09 -19.18
CA ARG A 605 -26.52 4.47 -19.81
C ARG A 605 -26.81 3.10 -19.21
N GLU A 606 -25.79 2.27 -19.03
CA GLU A 606 -25.90 0.95 -18.38
C GLU A 606 -26.42 1.07 -16.94
N ILE A 607 -25.86 1.99 -16.14
CA ILE A 607 -26.31 2.24 -14.77
C ILE A 607 -27.78 2.70 -14.76
N LYS A 608 -28.18 3.63 -15.65
CA LYS A 608 -29.56 4.12 -15.76
C LYS A 608 -30.55 3.00 -16.12
N ALA A 609 -30.17 2.10 -17.03
CA ALA A 609 -31.01 1.01 -17.51
C ALA A 609 -31.14 -0.15 -16.49
N SER A 610 -30.25 -0.24 -15.51
CA SER A 610 -30.28 -1.33 -14.52
C SER A 610 -31.61 -1.37 -13.75
N THR A 611 -32.19 -2.56 -13.65
CA THR A 611 -33.41 -2.82 -12.86
C THR A 611 -33.13 -3.34 -11.45
N GLN A 612 -31.86 -3.54 -11.12
CA GLN A 612 -31.43 -4.03 -9.81
C GLN A 612 -31.69 -2.99 -8.71
N THR A 613 -31.77 -3.45 -7.47
CA THR A 613 -32.05 -2.61 -6.30
C THR A 613 -31.01 -2.82 -5.22
N PHE A 614 -30.65 -1.74 -4.53
CA PHE A 614 -29.77 -1.79 -3.36
C PHE A 614 -30.58 -1.99 -2.07
N ARG A 615 -30.16 -2.90 -1.21
CA ARG A 615 -30.78 -3.15 0.08
C ARG A 615 -29.85 -2.72 1.21
N HIS A 616 -30.33 -1.82 2.06
CA HIS A 616 -29.54 -1.34 3.21
C HIS A 616 -29.52 -2.39 4.33
N ASP A 617 -28.37 -3.03 4.55
CA ASP A 617 -28.18 -4.03 5.62
C ASP A 617 -28.25 -3.41 7.03
N ASN A 618 -28.06 -2.09 7.13
CA ASN A 618 -28.09 -1.32 8.36
C ASN A 618 -29.44 -0.61 8.62
N LEU A 619 -30.50 -1.04 7.95
CA LEU A 619 -31.84 -0.51 8.11
C LEU A 619 -32.38 -0.90 9.50
N THR A 620 -32.84 0.09 10.24
CA THR A 620 -33.43 -0.13 11.57
C THR A 620 -34.96 -0.16 11.50
N ASN A 621 -35.60 -0.62 12.58
CA ASN A 621 -37.07 -0.54 12.69
C ASN A 621 -37.56 0.85 13.10
N LYS A 622 -36.69 1.80 13.39
CA LYS A 622 -37.06 3.17 13.72
C LYS A 622 -37.46 3.95 12.47
N LYS A 623 -38.54 4.68 12.56
CA LYS A 623 -39.02 5.57 11.51
C LYS A 623 -38.44 6.98 11.68
N CYS A 624 -38.18 7.64 10.57
CA CYS A 624 -37.79 9.04 10.52
C CYS A 624 -38.91 9.93 11.02
N PRO A 625 -38.69 10.85 11.98
CA PRO A 625 -39.71 11.74 12.47
C PRO A 625 -40.15 12.79 11.44
N GLN A 626 -39.35 13.05 10.39
CA GLN A 626 -39.67 14.04 9.35
C GLN A 626 -40.44 13.46 8.17
N CYS A 627 -40.07 12.28 7.67
CA CYS A 627 -40.66 11.71 6.44
C CYS A 627 -41.27 10.31 6.61
N GLY A 628 -41.26 9.73 7.80
CA GLY A 628 -41.82 8.40 8.09
C GLY A 628 -41.03 7.20 7.53
N LYS A 629 -40.06 7.41 6.63
CA LYS A 629 -39.20 6.32 6.11
C LYS A 629 -38.31 5.77 7.21
N ARG A 630 -37.77 4.57 7.02
CA ARG A 630 -36.88 3.93 8.05
C ARG A 630 -35.54 4.64 8.20
N LEU A 631 -34.93 4.53 9.37
CA LEU A 631 -33.62 5.06 9.68
C LEU A 631 -32.53 4.00 9.51
N LEU A 632 -31.40 4.42 9.00
CA LEU A 632 -30.17 3.62 8.85
C LEU A 632 -29.28 3.85 10.07
N ALA A 633 -28.76 2.77 10.66
CA ALA A 633 -27.73 2.86 11.69
C ALA A 633 -26.35 3.03 11.02
N VAL A 634 -25.73 4.18 11.18
CA VAL A 634 -24.46 4.51 10.55
C VAL A 634 -23.39 4.71 11.61
N ASN A 635 -22.24 4.05 11.44
CA ASN A 635 -21.05 4.27 12.25
C ASN A 635 -20.18 5.34 11.59
N GLY A 636 -20.12 6.53 12.18
CA GLY A 636 -19.16 7.56 11.84
C GLY A 636 -17.79 7.29 12.49
N LYS A 637 -16.78 8.10 12.15
CA LYS A 637 -15.40 7.98 12.67
C LYS A 637 -15.36 7.95 14.21
N ASN A 638 -16.16 8.79 14.87
CA ASN A 638 -16.21 8.93 16.32
C ASN A 638 -17.66 8.94 16.85
N SER A 639 -18.64 8.49 16.10
CA SER A 639 -20.04 8.50 16.51
C SER A 639 -20.85 7.39 15.87
N LYS A 640 -21.93 6.96 16.54
CA LYS A 640 -23.00 6.16 15.94
C LYS A 640 -24.19 7.06 15.73
N MET A 641 -24.78 7.01 14.55
CA MET A 641 -25.89 7.87 14.16
C MET A 641 -27.03 7.05 13.56
N LEU A 642 -28.24 7.57 13.67
CA LEU A 642 -29.37 7.20 12.82
C LEU A 642 -29.52 8.27 11.74
N VAL A 643 -29.64 7.84 10.50
CA VAL A 643 -29.79 8.73 9.33
C VAL A 643 -31.01 8.26 8.55
N CYS A 644 -31.81 9.18 8.06
CA CYS A 644 -32.93 8.78 7.20
C CYS A 644 -32.42 8.02 5.98
N GLN A 645 -33.12 6.95 5.58
CA GLN A 645 -32.81 6.23 4.36
C GLN A 645 -33.02 7.09 3.11
N ASP A 646 -33.88 8.11 3.22
CA ASP A 646 -34.08 9.09 2.17
C ASP A 646 -33.04 10.21 2.28
N ARG A 647 -32.22 10.35 1.26
CA ARG A 647 -31.15 11.34 1.17
C ARG A 647 -31.68 12.77 1.16
N GLU A 648 -32.80 12.98 0.51
CA GLU A 648 -33.43 14.32 0.39
C GLU A 648 -33.99 14.80 1.72
N CYS A 649 -34.51 13.88 2.56
CA CYS A 649 -34.99 14.20 3.89
C CYS A 649 -33.88 14.72 4.83
N GLY A 650 -32.65 14.23 4.70
CA GLY A 650 -31.49 14.72 5.45
C GLY A 650 -31.52 14.51 6.98
N TYR A 651 -32.55 13.93 7.57
CA TYR A 651 -32.67 13.74 9.02
C TYR A 651 -31.52 12.89 9.58
N ARG A 652 -30.91 13.38 10.68
CA ARG A 652 -29.82 12.70 11.39
C ARG A 652 -29.99 12.81 12.90
N GLU A 653 -29.74 11.71 13.60
CA GLU A 653 -29.73 11.63 15.05
C GLU A 653 -28.46 10.92 15.55
N THR A 654 -27.69 11.59 16.41
CA THR A 654 -26.50 10.97 17.03
C THR A 654 -26.93 10.07 18.17
N LEU A 655 -26.61 8.77 18.12
CA LEU A 655 -26.89 7.79 19.18
C LEU A 655 -25.77 7.77 20.22
N SER A 656 -24.52 7.76 19.80
CA SER A 656 -23.37 7.76 20.70
C SER A 656 -22.17 8.46 20.07
N ARG A 657 -21.22 8.87 20.95
CA ARG A 657 -19.92 9.43 20.56
C ARG A 657 -18.80 8.68 21.27
N THR A 658 -17.74 8.35 20.53
CA THR A 658 -16.52 7.79 21.15
C THR A 658 -15.85 8.85 21.99
N SER A 659 -15.51 8.54 23.23
CA SER A 659 -14.84 9.45 24.16
C SER A 659 -13.40 8.99 24.43
N ASN A 660 -12.60 9.90 24.99
CA ASN A 660 -11.28 9.54 25.52
C ASN A 660 -11.36 9.00 26.96
N ALA A 661 -12.55 8.95 27.56
CA ALA A 661 -12.78 8.34 28.85
C ALA A 661 -12.51 6.83 28.79
N ARG A 662 -11.67 6.35 29.70
CA ARG A 662 -11.30 4.93 29.78
C ARG A 662 -12.16 4.22 30.81
N CYS A 663 -12.56 3.01 30.47
CA CYS A 663 -13.32 2.13 31.36
C CYS A 663 -12.47 1.73 32.59
N PRO A 664 -12.97 1.84 33.81
CA PRO A 664 -12.22 1.45 34.98
C PRO A 664 -11.96 -0.07 35.11
N LYS A 665 -12.77 -0.89 34.39
CA LYS A 665 -12.62 -2.35 34.41
C LYS A 665 -11.61 -2.87 33.36
N CYS A 666 -11.64 -2.36 32.13
CA CYS A 666 -10.85 -2.92 31.04
C CYS A 666 -9.96 -1.89 30.33
N HIS A 667 -9.88 -0.67 30.80
CA HIS A 667 -9.08 0.46 30.31
C HIS A 667 -9.30 0.86 28.83
N LYS A 668 -10.30 0.26 28.15
CA LYS A 668 -10.66 0.62 26.77
C LYS A 668 -11.46 1.93 26.75
N LYS A 669 -11.43 2.64 25.64
CA LYS A 669 -12.24 3.85 25.42
C LYS A 669 -13.72 3.51 25.51
N MET A 670 -14.49 4.39 26.15
CA MET A 670 -15.94 4.26 26.29
C MET A 670 -16.69 5.12 25.29
N GLU A 671 -17.89 4.69 24.93
CA GLU A 671 -18.83 5.47 24.13
C GLU A 671 -19.80 6.22 25.04
N LEU A 672 -20.07 7.49 24.71
CA LEU A 672 -21.03 8.34 25.42
C LEU A 672 -22.36 8.32 24.68
N TYR A 673 -23.40 7.80 25.32
CA TYR A 673 -24.76 7.71 24.80
C TYR A 673 -25.66 8.77 25.45
N GLY A 674 -26.73 9.16 24.75
CA GLY A 674 -27.75 10.08 25.24
C GLY A 674 -27.45 11.56 24.97
N LYS A 675 -28.33 12.44 25.44
CA LYS A 675 -28.24 13.90 25.30
C LYS A 675 -28.42 14.57 26.66
N GLY A 676 -27.85 15.75 26.85
CA GLY A 676 -28.01 16.53 28.08
C GLY A 676 -27.44 15.86 29.33
N GLU A 677 -28.19 15.88 30.43
CA GLU A 677 -27.77 15.35 31.75
C GLU A 677 -27.86 13.83 31.84
N ASP A 678 -28.66 13.18 31.00
CA ASP A 678 -28.83 11.72 30.95
C ASP A 678 -27.74 10.98 30.21
N GLN A 679 -26.66 11.65 29.86
CA GLN A 679 -25.56 11.00 29.16
C GLN A 679 -24.91 9.90 30.00
N THR A 680 -24.69 8.76 29.36
CA THR A 680 -24.13 7.56 29.98
C THR A 680 -22.95 7.02 29.19
N PHE A 681 -21.84 6.79 29.86
CA PHE A 681 -20.71 6.06 29.29
C PHE A 681 -21.00 4.56 29.27
N ILE A 682 -20.80 3.94 28.11
CA ILE A 682 -20.93 2.49 27.94
C ILE A 682 -19.63 1.94 27.34
N CYS A 683 -19.10 0.89 27.97
CA CYS A 683 -17.92 0.17 27.48
C CYS A 683 -18.32 -1.13 26.78
N LYS A 684 -17.50 -1.58 25.83
CA LYS A 684 -17.67 -2.89 25.17
C LYS A 684 -17.61 -4.09 26.15
N CYS A 685 -17.03 -3.92 27.34
CA CYS A 685 -17.02 -4.95 28.39
C CYS A 685 -18.33 -5.01 29.22
N GLY A 686 -19.34 -4.22 28.85
CA GLY A 686 -20.62 -4.14 29.56
C GLY A 686 -20.67 -3.12 30.72
N TYR A 687 -19.55 -2.46 31.06
CA TYR A 687 -19.53 -1.41 32.07
C TYR A 687 -20.34 -0.19 31.62
N LYS A 688 -21.16 0.35 32.51
CA LYS A 688 -22.00 1.54 32.28
C LYS A 688 -21.82 2.51 33.46
N GLU A 689 -21.69 3.81 33.14
CA GLU A 689 -21.56 4.87 34.16
C GLU A 689 -22.20 6.17 33.66
N LYS A 690 -23.09 6.81 34.46
CA LYS A 690 -23.63 8.12 34.10
C LYS A 690 -22.52 9.16 34.03
N LEU A 691 -22.65 10.15 33.14
CA LEU A 691 -21.67 11.24 32.96
C LEU A 691 -21.45 11.99 34.27
N SER A 692 -22.49 12.23 35.07
CA SER A 692 -22.40 12.84 36.40
C SER A 692 -21.57 12.02 37.37
N ALA A 693 -21.80 10.71 37.44
CA ALA A 693 -21.03 9.80 38.27
C ALA A 693 -19.55 9.73 37.86
N PHE A 694 -19.29 9.69 36.56
CA PHE A 694 -17.94 9.74 36.01
C PHE A 694 -17.20 11.03 36.40
N LYS A 695 -17.86 12.19 36.35
CA LYS A 695 -17.29 13.48 36.78
C LYS A 695 -16.93 13.46 38.24
N ASN A 696 -17.88 13.03 39.11
CA ASN A 696 -17.68 12.95 40.54
C ASN A 696 -16.57 11.96 40.95
N ARG A 697 -16.44 10.86 40.21
CA ARG A 697 -15.35 9.90 40.42
C ARG A 697 -13.99 10.52 40.07
N ARG A 698 -13.89 11.22 38.95
CA ARG A 698 -12.64 11.89 38.55
C ARG A 698 -12.24 13.03 39.47
N GLU A 699 -13.19 13.76 40.02
CA GLU A 699 -12.93 14.78 41.02
C GLU A 699 -12.36 14.17 42.30
N LYS A 700 -12.89 13.03 42.74
CA LYS A 700 -12.37 12.26 43.91
C LYS A 700 -10.99 11.65 43.65
N GLU A 701 -10.68 11.26 42.42
CA GLU A 701 -9.36 10.73 42.00
C GLU A 701 -8.28 11.83 41.81
N GLY A 702 -8.58 13.09 42.12
CA GLY A 702 -7.62 14.20 42.07
C GLY A 702 -7.21 14.65 40.64
N ALA A 703 -7.91 14.19 39.62
CA ALA A 703 -7.66 14.60 38.25
C ALA A 703 -8.40 15.90 37.92
N GLY A 704 -7.86 17.05 38.36
CA GLY A 704 -8.39 18.39 38.07
C GLY A 704 -8.31 18.71 36.56
N VAL A 705 -9.45 18.58 35.88
CA VAL A 705 -9.61 19.15 34.54
C VAL A 705 -10.42 20.44 34.68
N SER A 706 -9.86 21.58 34.24
CA SER A 706 -10.54 22.85 34.36
C SER A 706 -11.83 22.88 33.51
N LYS A 707 -12.87 23.59 33.96
CA LYS A 707 -14.11 23.81 33.17
C LYS A 707 -13.82 24.30 31.74
N ARG A 708 -12.73 25.01 31.54
CA ARG A 708 -12.24 25.56 30.27
C ARG A 708 -11.73 24.46 29.33
N ASP A 709 -11.04 23.47 29.88
CA ASP A 709 -10.52 22.31 29.10
C ASP A 709 -11.65 21.39 28.65
N VAL A 710 -12.67 21.20 29.50
CA VAL A 710 -13.89 20.45 29.14
C VAL A 710 -14.66 21.15 28.04
N GLN A 711 -14.81 22.47 28.11
CA GLN A 711 -15.50 23.25 27.08
C GLN A 711 -14.73 23.34 25.76
N SER A 712 -13.42 23.49 25.80
CA SER A 712 -12.56 23.47 24.62
C SER A 712 -12.54 22.08 23.97
N TYR A 713 -12.53 21.04 24.78
CA TYR A 713 -12.59 19.64 24.33
C TYR A 713 -13.94 19.30 23.70
N LEU A 714 -15.06 19.73 24.31
CA LEU A 714 -16.40 19.52 23.74
C LEU A 714 -16.60 20.31 22.44
N LYS A 715 -16.07 21.55 22.35
CA LYS A 715 -16.06 22.33 21.11
C LYS A 715 -15.19 21.67 20.03
N LYS A 716 -14.04 21.13 20.39
CA LYS A 716 -13.16 20.43 19.46
C LYS A 716 -13.80 19.10 18.99
N GLN A 717 -14.44 18.34 19.87
CA GLN A 717 -15.19 17.15 19.49
C GLN A 717 -16.44 17.44 18.64
N GLN A 718 -17.13 18.54 18.90
CA GLN A 718 -18.26 18.97 18.05
C GLN A 718 -17.76 19.33 16.65
N LYS A 719 -16.61 19.98 16.54
CA LYS A 719 -15.99 20.33 15.26
C LYS A 719 -15.48 19.10 14.51
N GLU A 720 -14.83 18.16 15.21
CA GLU A 720 -14.36 16.88 14.65
C GLU A 720 -15.49 15.90 14.31
N ALA A 721 -16.59 15.91 15.04
CA ALA A 721 -17.79 15.10 14.74
C ALA A 721 -18.64 15.69 13.60
N ALA A 722 -18.50 16.98 13.33
CA ALA A 722 -19.11 17.66 12.20
C ALA A 722 -18.25 17.58 10.93
N GLU A 723 -16.97 17.20 11.04
CA GLU A 723 -16.12 16.95 9.88
C GLU A 723 -16.49 15.60 9.23
N PRO A 724 -16.96 15.62 8.00
CA PRO A 724 -17.37 14.41 7.28
C PRO A 724 -16.18 13.55 6.90
N LEU A 725 -16.39 12.24 6.83
CA LEU A 725 -15.40 11.19 6.56
C LEU A 725 -14.76 11.24 5.16
N ASN A 726 -15.20 12.13 4.29
CA ASN A 726 -14.71 12.20 2.91
C ASN A 726 -14.72 13.65 2.43
N ASN A 727 -13.55 14.27 2.26
CA ASN A 727 -13.42 15.70 1.95
C ASN A 727 -14.11 16.15 0.66
N ALA A 728 -14.23 15.30 -0.37
CA ALA A 728 -14.94 15.64 -1.61
C ALA A 728 -16.47 15.52 -1.49
N PHE A 729 -16.97 14.52 -0.75
CA PHE A 729 -18.40 14.32 -0.52
C PHE A 729 -18.96 15.19 0.60
N ALA A 730 -18.12 15.55 1.54
CA ALA A 730 -18.50 16.35 2.68
C ALA A 730 -18.68 17.83 2.36
N ALA A 731 -17.91 18.34 1.44
CA ALA A 731 -18.10 19.71 0.94
C ALA A 731 -19.44 19.86 0.21
N ALA A 732 -19.90 18.82 -0.51
CA ALA A 732 -21.20 18.80 -1.16
C ALA A 732 -22.38 18.74 -0.17
N PHE A 733 -22.19 18.09 1.01
CA PHE A 733 -23.21 18.01 2.04
C PHE A 733 -23.21 19.20 3.02
N ALA A 734 -22.07 19.84 3.25
CA ALA A 734 -21.97 20.99 4.13
C ALA A 734 -22.54 22.30 3.51
N LYS A 735 -22.68 22.34 2.18
CA LYS A 735 -23.26 23.49 1.45
C LYS A 735 -24.80 23.45 1.33
N LEU A 736 -25.44 22.44 1.89
CA LEU A 736 -26.90 22.37 2.01
C LEU A 736 -27.39 22.94 3.35
N ASP A 737 -26.95 24.15 3.70
CA ASP A 737 -27.65 24.98 4.64
C ASP A 737 -28.91 25.49 3.93
N ILE A 738 -30.02 24.82 4.16
CA ILE A 738 -31.35 25.32 3.85
C ILE A 738 -31.88 25.99 5.12
N LYS A 739 -32.16 27.25 4.97
CA LYS A 739 -32.99 28.03 5.92
C LYS A 739 -34.26 27.29 6.33
#